data_0293eb2dbb661c0802ea3c550686e4e6
#
_entry.id   0293eb2dbb661c0802ea3c550686e4e6
#
_cell.length_a   1.000
_cell.length_b   1.000
_cell.length_c   1.000
_cell.angle_alpha   90.00
_cell.angle_beta   90.00
_cell.angle_gamma   90.00
#
_symmetry.space_group_name_H-M   'P 1'
#
loop_
_entity.id
_entity.type
_entity.pdbx_description
1 polymer ?
#
loop_
_entity_poly.entity_id
_entity_poly.type
_entity_poly.pdbx_seq_one_letter_code
_entity_poly.pdbx_strand_id
1 'polypeptide(L)'
;MMLLLVRRPRRRLLHAARAVVSLILLCSTALPVAADLEVQLHALETDLGNVEAALNLIRQEHGADARVDPLRDLERRLVDARVHLELKDHEKASILLLDLVMNKRFQKNRQYPEVVYLLGTALRADGNHSAARKYLEQSAALRSRWSNDALLHLVEIALEVGDREALGALAGRIASVRGVAPSRLSHAQGKALYRLGKSQSAIVAFGKVGPSAEEYAASQYYVGVIHTAAKDYPAAIRAFEMAATMARGDTEKIAMVRDNAHLALGRLHLQQGRHDDASAMYEKVDRHSPNFEVALYEMAWVQIGRGQVEGALHILEVLLLVAKSDVLVADAHITRGRLLSQMEREDDALGDYKEVIQRFTPIKRELERLGRSDVRLERYFDWLLRRRAKEYDMARPLTERAADYLENTDEMKGIVTLFDDIGSERHSLETSQEIIEQLQAALKGARRVEIFPRLRDAWSRLLESDNRFAEVSDSLLRLERRLYKGKLSGAARKEFEALGRQREKLHERFLSEVPRTAADFKARRTGAKERLAGLEKGAFIALQLLDRSRDELEAIEQWLAERGERERPGTVDPAQEREVRKLIESERKSLMLLQDELVSLQNEIALNRAASGDSGLGNAHENELRHRLLETHRQEAQFLREQRSVLGDRARRLAGRMGDLRRRCWEGISGVAKTLAGVQQRIDKGVAKYTRIVQREASRIKKYTRRLKKNETESRNVAVDVGYRLFRGARDNLRELVLEADVGLIDIVWQRKRSKTERAQELLQERNQRIQVLDEALEEVNRDVRSRGGNGNEEGGE
;
A
#
# COMPACT_ATOMS: atom_id res chain seq x y z
N MET A 1 19.89 -21.43 6.91
CA MET A 1 21.23 -21.94 7.26
C MET A 1 22.00 -22.10 5.95
N MET A 2 22.70 -21.09 5.58
CA MET A 2 23.87 -20.98 4.71
C MET A 2 24.03 -19.52 4.25
N LEU A 3 24.44 -18.71 5.19
CA LEU A 3 25.06 -17.41 4.98
C LEU A 3 26.52 -17.66 5.38
N LEU A 4 27.44 -17.50 4.45
CA LEU A 4 28.83 -17.08 4.75
C LEU A 4 29.65 -17.06 3.45
N LEU A 5 30.42 -16.00 3.35
CA LEU A 5 31.60 -15.79 2.49
C LEU A 5 31.36 -14.99 1.20
N VAL A 6 31.29 -13.66 1.38
CA VAL A 6 32.08 -12.79 0.49
C VAL A 6 33.04 -11.97 1.37
N ARG A 7 34.32 -12.36 1.31
CA ARG A 7 35.45 -11.73 1.98
C ARG A 7 35.71 -10.34 1.40
N ARG A 8 35.71 -9.34 2.24
CA ARG A 8 36.36 -8.04 1.98
C ARG A 8 37.87 -8.18 2.11
N PRO A 9 38.68 -7.76 1.13
CA PRO A 9 40.02 -7.31 1.40
C PRO A 9 40.33 -6.02 0.65
N ARG A 10 40.07 -4.87 1.24
CA ARG A 10 40.61 -3.57 0.74
C ARG A 10 40.77 -2.49 1.79
N ARG A 11 40.54 -2.74 3.06
CA ARG A 11 40.76 -1.74 4.13
C ARG A 11 42.18 -1.74 4.73
N ARG A 12 43.00 -2.76 4.53
CA ARG A 12 44.37 -2.81 5.12
C ARG A 12 45.43 -2.14 4.28
N LEU A 13 45.23 -1.91 2.99
CA LEU A 13 46.22 -1.21 2.14
C LEU A 13 46.17 0.32 2.27
N LEU A 14 45.07 0.93 2.67
CA LEU A 14 44.95 2.38 2.87
C LEU A 14 45.54 2.87 4.19
N HIS A 15 45.63 2.04 5.22
CA HIS A 15 46.27 2.36 6.49
C HIS A 15 47.79 2.16 6.44
N ALA A 16 48.29 1.22 5.67
CA ALA A 16 49.73 1.02 5.46
C ALA A 16 50.34 2.19 4.67
N ALA A 17 49.63 2.76 3.69
CA ALA A 17 50.13 3.92 2.96
C ALA A 17 50.18 5.20 3.82
N ARG A 18 49.26 5.36 4.78
CA ARG A 18 49.30 6.49 5.73
C ARG A 18 50.42 6.36 6.78
N ALA A 19 50.73 5.14 7.24
CA ALA A 19 51.79 4.89 8.20
C ALA A 19 53.18 5.10 7.59
N VAL A 20 53.36 4.77 6.32
CA VAL A 20 54.67 4.94 5.63
C VAL A 20 54.95 6.43 5.37
N VAL A 21 53.95 7.25 5.05
CA VAL A 21 54.15 8.71 4.87
C VAL A 21 54.44 9.42 6.21
N SER A 22 53.86 8.93 7.33
CA SER A 22 54.17 9.48 8.66
C SER A 22 55.52 9.02 9.22
N LEU A 23 56.03 7.85 8.79
CA LEU A 23 57.33 7.34 9.26
C LEU A 23 58.51 7.99 8.50
N ILE A 24 58.31 8.48 7.30
CA ILE A 24 59.33 9.20 6.52
C ILE A 24 59.57 10.61 7.06
N LEU A 25 58.63 11.18 7.80
CA LEU A 25 58.72 12.52 8.41
C LEU A 25 59.50 12.52 9.78
N LEU A 26 59.85 11.36 10.33
CA LEU A 26 60.51 11.24 11.65
C LEU A 26 61.99 10.84 11.60
N CYS A 27 62.59 10.59 10.42
CA CYS A 27 64.00 10.28 10.23
C CYS A 27 64.75 11.33 9.41
N SER A 28 64.61 12.63 9.75
CA SER A 28 65.43 13.67 9.11
C SER A 28 66.61 14.10 9.98
N THR A 29 67.68 13.27 9.97
CA THR A 29 68.99 13.76 10.23
C THR A 29 69.70 14.08 8.92
N ALA A 30 69.73 15.36 8.55
CA ALA A 30 70.70 16.00 7.64
C ALA A 30 70.96 15.36 6.26
N LEU A 31 69.88 15.19 5.47
CA LEU A 31 70.01 15.15 4.02
C LEU A 31 70.22 16.60 3.49
N PRO A 32 71.14 16.84 2.52
CA PRO A 32 71.33 18.17 1.97
C PRO A 32 70.01 18.66 1.41
N VAL A 33 69.59 19.89 1.67
CA VAL A 33 68.32 20.52 1.32
C VAL A 33 67.87 20.24 -0.13
N ALA A 34 68.81 20.01 -1.03
CA ALA A 34 68.49 19.66 -2.43
C ALA A 34 68.01 18.21 -2.63
N ALA A 35 68.49 17.26 -1.82
CA ALA A 35 68.03 15.86 -1.93
C ALA A 35 66.61 15.72 -1.36
N ASP A 36 66.28 16.42 -0.26
CA ASP A 36 64.91 16.48 0.31
C ASP A 36 63.89 17.10 -0.69
N LEU A 37 64.30 18.16 -1.40
CA LEU A 37 63.45 18.78 -2.45
C LEU A 37 63.22 17.86 -3.65
N GLU A 38 64.20 17.06 -4.06
CA GLU A 38 64.05 16.10 -5.16
C GLU A 38 63.06 14.95 -4.80
N VAL A 39 63.14 14.45 -3.54
CA VAL A 39 62.21 13.43 -3.05
C VAL A 39 60.77 13.96 -2.97
N GLN A 40 60.59 15.15 -2.41
CA GLN A 40 59.26 15.78 -2.34
C GLN A 40 58.71 16.09 -3.72
N LEU A 41 59.54 16.51 -4.68
CA LEU A 41 59.12 16.77 -6.05
C LEU A 41 58.69 15.48 -6.76
N HIS A 42 59.38 14.37 -6.56
CA HIS A 42 59.01 13.07 -7.12
C HIS A 42 57.66 12.54 -6.56
N ALA A 43 57.41 12.77 -5.25
CA ALA A 43 56.13 12.44 -4.64
C ALA A 43 54.97 13.25 -5.27
N LEU A 44 55.16 14.55 -5.49
CA LEU A 44 54.15 15.39 -6.15
C LEU A 44 53.95 15.04 -7.65
N GLU A 45 55.01 14.59 -8.35
CA GLU A 45 54.91 14.09 -9.71
C GLU A 45 54.07 12.81 -9.79
N THR A 46 54.21 11.91 -8.83
CA THR A 46 53.41 10.70 -8.70
C THR A 46 51.94 11.03 -8.39
N ASP A 47 51.71 11.95 -7.48
CA ASP A 47 50.35 12.43 -7.11
C ASP A 47 49.67 13.08 -8.33
N LEU A 48 50.37 13.91 -9.05
CA LEU A 48 49.84 14.49 -10.30
C LEU A 48 49.49 13.44 -11.33
N GLY A 49 50.29 12.41 -11.51
CA GLY A 49 50.02 11.29 -12.40
C GLY A 49 48.74 10.53 -12.02
N ASN A 50 48.49 10.34 -10.75
CA ASN A 50 47.29 9.70 -10.24
C ASN A 50 46.02 10.53 -10.50
N VAL A 51 46.09 11.85 -10.32
CA VAL A 51 44.97 12.77 -10.61
C VAL A 51 44.68 12.85 -12.12
N GLU A 52 45.71 12.88 -12.96
CA GLU A 52 45.58 12.84 -14.43
C GLU A 52 44.90 11.52 -14.89
N ALA A 53 45.33 10.39 -14.31
CA ALA A 53 44.71 9.09 -14.63
C ALA A 53 43.22 9.06 -14.23
N ALA A 54 42.88 9.57 -13.02
CA ALA A 54 41.49 9.68 -12.57
C ALA A 54 40.65 10.56 -13.50
N LEU A 55 41.16 11.73 -13.92
CA LEU A 55 40.48 12.61 -14.87
C LEU A 55 40.26 11.93 -16.22
N ASN A 56 41.26 11.22 -16.74
CA ASN A 56 41.14 10.49 -18.01
C ASN A 56 40.08 9.41 -17.98
N LEU A 57 39.97 8.68 -16.83
CA LEU A 57 38.90 7.69 -16.64
C LEU A 57 37.51 8.35 -16.66
N ILE A 58 37.33 9.45 -15.95
CA ILE A 58 36.07 10.19 -15.95
C ILE A 58 35.73 10.75 -17.33
N ARG A 59 36.75 11.21 -18.06
CA ARG A 59 36.58 11.72 -19.45
C ARG A 59 36.13 10.61 -20.40
N GLN A 60 36.65 9.39 -20.25
CA GLN A 60 36.23 8.23 -21.05
C GLN A 60 34.79 7.83 -20.74
N GLU A 61 34.37 7.84 -19.47
CA GLU A 61 33.04 7.47 -19.06
C GLU A 61 31.98 8.55 -19.33
N HIS A 62 32.33 9.83 -19.17
CA HIS A 62 31.38 10.95 -19.13
C HIS A 62 31.71 12.12 -20.06
N GLY A 63 32.84 12.12 -20.78
CA GLY A 63 33.23 13.15 -21.75
C GLY A 63 32.25 13.26 -22.92
N ALA A 64 32.40 14.29 -23.74
CA ALA A 64 31.54 14.53 -24.90
C ALA A 64 31.51 13.34 -25.88
N ASP A 65 32.61 12.59 -25.97
CA ASP A 65 32.80 11.44 -26.86
C ASP A 65 32.56 10.08 -26.20
N ALA A 66 32.09 10.05 -24.93
CA ALA A 66 31.82 8.80 -24.24
C ALA A 66 30.73 8.00 -24.96
N ARG A 67 31.11 6.91 -25.60
CA ARG A 67 30.19 5.94 -26.20
C ARG A 67 29.61 5.09 -25.10
N VAL A 68 28.50 5.52 -24.51
CA VAL A 68 27.66 4.64 -23.67
C VAL A 68 27.05 3.61 -24.63
N ASP A 69 27.29 2.32 -24.41
CA ASP A 69 26.54 1.28 -25.10
C ASP A 69 25.08 1.36 -24.62
N PRO A 70 24.15 1.89 -25.47
CA PRO A 70 22.79 2.13 -25.02
C PRO A 70 22.03 0.83 -24.77
N LEU A 71 22.49 -0.29 -25.34
CA LEU A 71 21.84 -1.59 -25.21
C LEU A 71 22.13 -2.18 -23.81
N ARG A 72 23.39 -2.11 -23.39
CA ARG A 72 23.83 -2.61 -22.08
C ARG A 72 23.17 -1.87 -20.90
N ASP A 73 22.89 -0.58 -21.07
CA ASP A 73 22.14 0.20 -20.07
C ASP A 73 20.67 -0.24 -20.00
N LEU A 74 20.05 -0.55 -21.13
CA LEU A 74 18.66 -1.04 -21.18
C LEU A 74 18.54 -2.46 -20.60
N GLU A 75 19.49 -3.34 -20.85
CA GLU A 75 19.53 -4.70 -20.26
C GLU A 75 19.68 -4.63 -18.74
N ARG A 76 20.49 -3.71 -18.20
CA ARG A 76 20.60 -3.49 -16.77
C ARG A 76 19.28 -3.03 -16.15
N ARG A 77 18.54 -2.14 -16.81
CA ARG A 77 17.21 -1.71 -16.33
C ARG A 77 16.20 -2.87 -16.31
N LEU A 78 16.31 -3.82 -17.23
CA LEU A 78 15.49 -5.02 -17.17
C LEU A 78 15.79 -5.87 -15.93
N VAL A 79 17.07 -6.00 -15.56
CA VAL A 79 17.47 -6.69 -14.32
C VAL A 79 16.92 -5.96 -13.10
N ASP A 80 17.07 -4.62 -13.06
CA ASP A 80 16.53 -3.80 -11.97
C ASP A 80 14.99 -3.96 -11.86
N ALA A 81 14.28 -3.96 -13.00
CA ALA A 81 12.83 -4.18 -13.02
C ALA A 81 12.42 -5.56 -12.49
N ARG A 82 13.16 -6.62 -12.82
CA ARG A 82 12.91 -7.96 -12.29
C ARG A 82 13.11 -8.02 -10.76
N VAL A 83 14.14 -7.34 -10.25
CA VAL A 83 14.35 -7.25 -8.80
C VAL A 83 13.15 -6.58 -8.10
N HIS A 84 12.62 -5.49 -8.67
CA HIS A 84 11.43 -4.83 -8.12
C HIS A 84 10.18 -5.73 -8.19
N LEU A 85 10.01 -6.54 -9.24
CA LEU A 85 8.92 -7.52 -9.32
C LEU A 85 9.02 -8.58 -8.21
N GLU A 86 10.21 -9.13 -7.95
CA GLU A 86 10.44 -10.09 -6.86
C GLU A 86 10.18 -9.47 -5.49
N LEU A 87 10.47 -8.19 -5.33
CA LEU A 87 10.17 -7.42 -4.12
C LEU A 87 8.70 -6.99 -4.02
N LYS A 88 7.83 -7.37 -4.98
CA LYS A 88 6.42 -6.96 -5.11
C LYS A 88 6.23 -5.42 -5.22
N ASP A 89 7.28 -4.69 -5.60
CA ASP A 89 7.23 -3.25 -5.90
C ASP A 89 6.79 -3.05 -7.36
N HIS A 90 5.50 -3.31 -7.61
CA HIS A 90 4.93 -3.33 -8.95
C HIS A 90 4.95 -1.95 -9.61
N GLU A 91 4.80 -0.90 -8.83
CA GLU A 91 4.83 0.49 -9.31
C GLU A 91 6.20 0.84 -9.95
N LYS A 92 7.30 0.63 -9.21
CA LYS A 92 8.65 0.91 -9.76
C LYS A 92 9.01 -0.03 -10.90
N ALA A 93 8.62 -1.30 -10.80
CA ALA A 93 8.82 -2.25 -11.87
C ALA A 93 8.12 -1.80 -13.17
N SER A 94 6.85 -1.38 -13.10
CA SER A 94 6.08 -0.93 -14.25
C SER A 94 6.69 0.30 -14.93
N ILE A 95 7.24 1.25 -14.16
CA ILE A 95 7.93 2.44 -14.69
C ILE A 95 9.17 2.03 -15.51
N LEU A 96 10.02 1.14 -14.96
CA LEU A 96 11.22 0.68 -15.63
C LEU A 96 10.90 -0.12 -16.91
N LEU A 97 9.90 -1.02 -16.82
CA LEU A 97 9.44 -1.83 -17.95
C LEU A 97 8.80 -0.98 -19.04
N LEU A 98 8.03 0.05 -18.66
CA LEU A 98 7.42 0.99 -19.61
C LEU A 98 8.49 1.76 -20.41
N ASP A 99 9.55 2.23 -19.75
CA ASP A 99 10.67 2.89 -20.43
C ASP A 99 11.32 1.95 -21.46
N LEU A 100 11.48 0.66 -21.14
CA LEU A 100 11.99 -0.36 -22.05
C LEU A 100 11.04 -0.62 -23.23
N VAL A 101 9.74 -0.75 -23.00
CA VAL A 101 8.72 -0.98 -24.04
C VAL A 101 8.65 0.21 -25.01
N MET A 102 8.78 1.45 -24.51
CA MET A 102 8.74 2.67 -25.30
C MET A 102 10.04 2.93 -26.08
N ASN A 103 11.12 2.21 -25.76
CA ASN A 103 12.41 2.42 -26.39
C ASN A 103 12.51 1.69 -27.74
N LYS A 104 12.55 2.44 -28.84
CA LYS A 104 12.62 1.89 -30.23
C LYS A 104 13.79 0.93 -30.46
N ARG A 105 14.93 1.09 -29.75
CA ARG A 105 16.08 0.19 -29.87
C ARG A 105 15.83 -1.13 -29.15
N PHE A 106 15.19 -1.09 -27.98
CA PHE A 106 14.88 -2.28 -27.21
C PHE A 106 13.75 -3.12 -27.84
N GLN A 107 12.85 -2.50 -28.62
CA GLN A 107 11.80 -3.20 -29.38
C GLN A 107 12.35 -4.26 -30.35
N LYS A 108 13.62 -4.13 -30.73
CA LYS A 108 14.33 -5.11 -31.57
C LYS A 108 15.11 -6.17 -30.76
N ASN A 109 15.14 -6.06 -29.43
CA ASN A 109 15.82 -6.98 -28.53
C ASN A 109 15.03 -8.30 -28.40
N ARG A 110 15.75 -9.43 -28.30
CA ARG A 110 15.15 -10.76 -28.08
C ARG A 110 14.27 -10.83 -26.82
N GLN A 111 14.56 -10.02 -25.81
CA GLN A 111 13.84 -9.97 -24.55
C GLN A 111 12.60 -9.05 -24.58
N TYR A 112 12.32 -8.37 -25.69
CA TYR A 112 11.18 -7.47 -25.81
C TYR A 112 9.83 -8.12 -25.51
N PRO A 113 9.50 -9.34 -26.02
CA PRO A 113 8.23 -10.00 -25.68
C PRO A 113 8.06 -10.26 -24.18
N GLU A 114 9.15 -10.61 -23.49
CA GLU A 114 9.15 -10.78 -22.04
C GLU A 114 8.84 -9.47 -21.32
N VAL A 115 9.48 -8.39 -21.72
CA VAL A 115 9.29 -7.06 -21.10
C VAL A 115 7.85 -6.59 -21.25
N VAL A 116 7.23 -6.79 -22.42
CA VAL A 116 5.82 -6.44 -22.63
C VAL A 116 4.90 -7.25 -21.75
N TYR A 117 5.17 -8.55 -21.59
CA TYR A 117 4.42 -9.44 -20.69
C TYR A 117 4.56 -9.00 -19.22
N LEU A 118 5.81 -8.82 -18.74
CA LEU A 118 6.09 -8.37 -17.38
C LEU A 118 5.46 -7.01 -17.06
N LEU A 119 5.43 -6.09 -18.02
CA LEU A 119 4.73 -4.81 -17.85
C LEU A 119 3.23 -5.02 -17.66
N GLY A 120 2.63 -5.88 -18.47
CA GLY A 120 1.20 -6.19 -18.35
C GLY A 120 0.83 -6.83 -17.02
N THR A 121 1.66 -7.77 -16.54
CA THR A 121 1.45 -8.42 -15.23
C THR A 121 1.70 -7.47 -14.05
N ALA A 122 2.73 -6.62 -14.11
CA ALA A 122 3.00 -5.61 -13.10
C ALA A 122 1.83 -4.62 -12.95
N LEU A 123 1.33 -4.10 -14.08
CA LEU A 123 0.20 -3.18 -14.10
C LEU A 123 -1.11 -3.82 -13.58
N ARG A 124 -1.31 -5.13 -13.85
CA ARG A 124 -2.45 -5.85 -13.29
C ARG A 124 -2.34 -5.99 -11.78
N ALA A 125 -1.16 -6.36 -11.28
CA ALA A 125 -0.91 -6.49 -9.84
C ALA A 125 -1.07 -5.15 -9.09
N ASP A 126 -0.82 -4.04 -9.78
CA ASP A 126 -1.03 -2.67 -9.30
C ASP A 126 -2.49 -2.17 -9.47
N GLY A 127 -3.41 -3.05 -9.89
CA GLY A 127 -4.83 -2.73 -10.08
C GLY A 127 -5.16 -1.95 -11.37
N ASN A 128 -4.17 -1.62 -12.19
CA ASN A 128 -4.39 -0.87 -13.43
C ASN A 128 -4.83 -1.78 -14.59
N HIS A 129 -6.06 -2.31 -14.49
CA HIS A 129 -6.61 -3.28 -15.45
C HIS A 129 -6.64 -2.75 -16.90
N SER A 130 -6.93 -1.48 -17.10
CA SER A 130 -7.02 -0.88 -18.43
C SER A 130 -5.66 -0.85 -19.15
N ALA A 131 -4.61 -0.40 -18.45
CA ALA A 131 -3.26 -0.40 -19.00
C ALA A 131 -2.69 -1.82 -19.13
N ALA A 132 -2.94 -2.69 -18.16
CA ALA A 132 -2.55 -4.10 -18.18
C ALA A 132 -3.11 -4.80 -19.41
N ARG A 133 -4.40 -4.64 -19.69
CA ARG A 133 -5.08 -5.18 -20.88
C ARG A 133 -4.37 -4.79 -22.17
N LYS A 134 -4.02 -3.52 -22.33
CA LYS A 134 -3.31 -3.01 -23.52
C LYS A 134 -2.00 -3.76 -23.77
N TYR A 135 -1.16 -3.92 -22.75
CA TYR A 135 0.15 -4.55 -22.89
C TYR A 135 0.05 -6.08 -22.95
N LEU A 136 -0.89 -6.69 -22.26
CA LEU A 136 -1.17 -8.12 -22.37
C LEU A 136 -1.72 -8.49 -23.77
N GLU A 137 -2.58 -7.65 -24.37
CA GLU A 137 -3.01 -7.82 -25.77
C GLU A 137 -1.83 -7.76 -26.73
N GLN A 138 -0.93 -6.78 -26.52
CA GLN A 138 0.29 -6.69 -27.32
C GLN A 138 1.19 -7.94 -27.12
N SER A 139 1.34 -8.43 -25.88
CA SER A 139 2.10 -9.66 -25.58
C SER A 139 1.49 -10.89 -26.24
N ALA A 140 0.17 -11.04 -26.17
CA ALA A 140 -0.56 -12.15 -26.80
C ALA A 140 -0.38 -12.16 -28.34
N ALA A 141 -0.23 -10.99 -28.96
CA ALA A 141 -0.01 -10.85 -30.40
C ALA A 141 1.41 -11.16 -30.87
N LEU A 142 2.43 -11.08 -29.98
CA LEU A 142 3.85 -11.25 -30.32
C LEU A 142 4.27 -12.71 -30.63
N ARG A 143 3.37 -13.68 -30.53
CA ARG A 143 3.61 -15.12 -30.78
C ARG A 143 4.88 -15.65 -30.07
N SER A 144 5.08 -15.28 -28.83
CA SER A 144 6.18 -15.68 -27.96
C SER A 144 5.74 -16.77 -26.97
N ARG A 145 6.68 -17.30 -26.19
CA ARG A 145 6.36 -18.21 -25.10
C ARG A 145 5.38 -17.60 -24.07
N TRP A 146 5.28 -16.27 -23.99
CA TRP A 146 4.43 -15.54 -23.06
C TRP A 146 3.01 -15.31 -23.58
N SER A 147 2.72 -15.66 -24.84
CA SER A 147 1.44 -15.36 -25.47
C SER A 147 0.26 -16.06 -24.78
N ASN A 148 0.46 -17.31 -24.34
CA ASN A 148 -0.57 -18.08 -23.65
C ASN A 148 -0.84 -17.53 -22.23
N ASP A 149 0.23 -17.17 -21.51
CA ASP A 149 0.10 -16.58 -20.17
C ASP A 149 -0.55 -15.20 -20.24
N ALA A 150 -0.26 -14.43 -21.30
CA ALA A 150 -0.94 -13.15 -21.54
C ALA A 150 -2.44 -13.33 -21.79
N LEU A 151 -2.86 -14.37 -22.55
CA LEU A 151 -4.27 -14.70 -22.75
C LEU A 151 -4.95 -15.08 -21.42
N LEU A 152 -4.27 -15.83 -20.56
CA LEU A 152 -4.77 -16.19 -19.25
C LEU A 152 -5.10 -14.94 -18.42
N HIS A 153 -4.13 -14.02 -18.30
CA HIS A 153 -4.34 -12.78 -17.56
C HIS A 153 -5.43 -11.87 -18.17
N LEU A 154 -5.57 -11.87 -19.49
CA LEU A 154 -6.65 -11.14 -20.16
C LEU A 154 -8.04 -11.69 -19.78
N VAL A 155 -8.19 -13.03 -19.70
CA VAL A 155 -9.45 -13.65 -19.26
C VAL A 155 -9.73 -13.31 -17.79
N GLU A 156 -8.72 -13.33 -16.94
CA GLU A 156 -8.87 -12.97 -15.53
C GLU A 156 -9.34 -11.52 -15.37
N ILE A 157 -8.71 -10.57 -16.09
CA ILE A 157 -9.14 -9.16 -16.09
C ILE A 157 -10.59 -9.03 -16.60
N ALA A 158 -10.94 -9.73 -17.68
CA ALA A 158 -12.29 -9.66 -18.25
C ALA A 158 -13.36 -10.27 -17.31
N LEU A 159 -13.00 -11.29 -16.51
CA LEU A 159 -13.85 -11.86 -15.47
C LEU A 159 -14.03 -10.90 -14.29
N GLU A 160 -12.93 -10.27 -13.84
CA GLU A 160 -12.93 -9.30 -12.74
C GLU A 160 -13.79 -8.07 -13.08
N VAL A 161 -13.63 -7.53 -14.30
CA VAL A 161 -14.37 -6.35 -14.78
C VAL A 161 -15.81 -6.70 -15.26
N GLY A 162 -16.10 -7.98 -15.50
CA GLY A 162 -17.40 -8.43 -16.02
C GLY A 162 -17.61 -8.13 -17.51
N ASP A 163 -16.55 -7.94 -18.30
CA ASP A 163 -16.60 -7.62 -19.73
C ASP A 163 -17.01 -8.85 -20.58
N ARG A 164 -18.31 -9.02 -20.80
CA ARG A 164 -18.88 -10.16 -21.54
C ARG A 164 -18.41 -10.22 -22.99
N GLU A 165 -18.21 -9.08 -23.66
CA GLU A 165 -17.74 -9.04 -25.05
C GLU A 165 -16.30 -9.54 -25.14
N ALA A 166 -15.42 -9.04 -24.29
CA ALA A 166 -14.04 -9.51 -24.21
C ALA A 166 -13.95 -11.01 -23.86
N LEU A 167 -14.78 -11.49 -22.91
CA LEU A 167 -14.82 -12.92 -22.58
C LEU A 167 -15.17 -13.79 -23.78
N GLY A 168 -16.15 -13.36 -24.62
CA GLY A 168 -16.51 -14.06 -25.83
C GLY A 168 -15.37 -14.12 -26.85
N ALA A 169 -14.71 -12.98 -27.09
CA ALA A 169 -13.57 -12.89 -28.00
C ALA A 169 -12.38 -13.73 -27.51
N LEU A 170 -12.04 -13.67 -26.23
CA LEU A 170 -10.93 -14.42 -25.63
C LEU A 170 -11.18 -15.93 -25.63
N ALA A 171 -12.41 -16.38 -25.31
CA ALA A 171 -12.78 -17.79 -25.39
C ALA A 171 -12.60 -18.35 -26.81
N GLY A 172 -12.95 -17.56 -27.85
CA GLY A 172 -12.72 -17.90 -29.27
C GLY A 172 -11.23 -17.96 -29.61
N ARG A 173 -10.43 -17.00 -29.14
CA ARG A 173 -8.96 -16.99 -29.36
C ARG A 173 -8.30 -18.20 -28.72
N ILE A 174 -8.68 -18.58 -27.50
CA ILE A 174 -8.15 -19.77 -26.83
C ILE A 174 -8.52 -21.04 -27.61
N ALA A 175 -9.76 -21.15 -28.11
CA ALA A 175 -10.19 -22.27 -28.94
C ALA A 175 -9.38 -22.41 -30.22
N SER A 176 -8.81 -21.33 -30.74
CA SER A 176 -7.99 -21.31 -31.96
C SER A 176 -6.49 -21.55 -31.71
N VAL A 177 -6.06 -21.78 -30.48
CA VAL A 177 -4.65 -22.12 -30.17
C VAL A 177 -4.30 -23.45 -30.80
N ARG A 178 -3.23 -23.47 -31.60
CA ARG A 178 -2.80 -24.68 -32.32
C ARG A 178 -2.24 -25.73 -31.36
N GLY A 179 -2.65 -26.99 -31.51
CA GLY A 179 -2.24 -28.10 -30.66
C GLY A 179 -3.13 -28.23 -29.40
N VAL A 180 -2.63 -28.98 -28.41
CA VAL A 180 -3.35 -29.14 -27.12
C VAL A 180 -3.14 -27.85 -26.33
N ALA A 181 -4.24 -27.14 -26.04
CA ALA A 181 -4.16 -25.96 -25.19
C ALA A 181 -3.70 -26.37 -23.78
N PRO A 182 -2.78 -25.59 -23.15
CA PRO A 182 -2.40 -25.84 -21.76
C PRO A 182 -3.63 -25.90 -20.83
N SER A 183 -3.59 -26.75 -19.83
CA SER A 183 -4.70 -26.94 -18.87
C SER A 183 -5.20 -25.62 -18.28
N ARG A 184 -4.30 -24.69 -17.94
CA ARG A 184 -4.62 -23.33 -17.48
C ARG A 184 -5.51 -22.55 -18.45
N LEU A 185 -5.20 -22.61 -19.76
CA LEU A 185 -6.01 -21.91 -20.76
C LEU A 185 -7.38 -22.58 -20.95
N SER A 186 -7.43 -23.92 -20.91
CA SER A 186 -8.70 -24.66 -21.01
C SER A 186 -9.61 -24.36 -19.82
N HIS A 187 -9.04 -24.26 -18.61
CA HIS A 187 -9.75 -23.84 -17.40
C HIS A 187 -10.26 -22.39 -17.54
N ALA A 188 -9.41 -21.44 -17.96
CA ALA A 188 -9.79 -20.05 -18.16
C ALA A 188 -10.89 -19.91 -19.24
N GLN A 189 -10.79 -20.69 -20.33
CA GLN A 189 -11.84 -20.74 -21.36
C GLN A 189 -13.17 -21.23 -20.78
N GLY A 190 -13.12 -22.27 -19.93
CA GLY A 190 -14.30 -22.82 -19.25
C GLY A 190 -14.96 -21.78 -18.37
N LYS A 191 -14.20 -21.04 -17.57
CA LYS A 191 -14.70 -19.92 -16.74
C LYS A 191 -15.36 -18.83 -17.59
N ALA A 192 -14.73 -18.43 -18.68
CA ALA A 192 -15.26 -17.42 -19.58
C ALA A 192 -16.60 -17.86 -20.19
N LEU A 193 -16.68 -19.11 -20.68
CA LEU A 193 -17.89 -19.69 -21.27
C LEU A 193 -19.01 -19.84 -20.23
N TYR A 194 -18.67 -20.26 -19.01
CA TYR A 194 -19.61 -20.34 -17.89
C TYR A 194 -20.22 -18.97 -17.58
N ARG A 195 -19.37 -17.93 -17.45
CA ARG A 195 -19.83 -16.55 -17.20
C ARG A 195 -20.73 -15.99 -18.32
N LEU A 196 -20.54 -16.47 -19.55
CA LEU A 196 -21.39 -16.16 -20.70
C LEU A 196 -22.71 -16.94 -20.74
N GLY A 197 -22.93 -17.90 -19.83
CA GLY A 197 -24.09 -18.79 -19.83
C GLY A 197 -24.01 -19.94 -20.84
N LYS A 198 -22.85 -20.18 -21.48
CA LYS A 198 -22.62 -21.24 -22.45
C LYS A 198 -22.23 -22.56 -21.77
N SER A 199 -23.10 -23.10 -20.93
CA SER A 199 -22.87 -24.20 -20.01
C SER A 199 -22.26 -25.43 -20.66
N GLN A 200 -22.83 -25.93 -21.77
CA GLN A 200 -22.34 -27.10 -22.46
C GLN A 200 -20.91 -26.91 -23.04
N SER A 201 -20.65 -25.72 -23.62
CA SER A 201 -19.32 -25.38 -24.12
C SER A 201 -18.28 -25.24 -22.96
N ALA A 202 -18.72 -24.76 -21.80
CA ALA A 202 -17.89 -24.68 -20.60
C ALA A 202 -17.48 -26.08 -20.10
N ILE A 203 -18.43 -27.04 -20.04
CA ILE A 203 -18.13 -28.44 -19.67
C ILE A 203 -17.08 -29.04 -20.63
N VAL A 204 -17.22 -28.83 -21.93
CA VAL A 204 -16.24 -29.31 -22.93
C VAL A 204 -14.86 -28.68 -22.71
N ALA A 205 -14.80 -27.39 -22.37
CA ALA A 205 -13.54 -26.70 -22.09
C ALA A 205 -12.89 -27.21 -20.79
N PHE A 206 -13.65 -27.36 -19.71
CA PHE A 206 -13.18 -27.95 -18.45
C PHE A 206 -12.74 -29.42 -18.61
N GLY A 207 -13.42 -30.19 -19.46
CA GLY A 207 -13.03 -31.58 -19.76
C GLY A 207 -11.69 -31.73 -20.46
N LYS A 208 -11.12 -30.66 -21.03
CA LYS A 208 -9.75 -30.66 -21.60
C LYS A 208 -8.65 -30.48 -20.53
N VAL A 209 -9.02 -30.17 -19.29
CA VAL A 209 -8.08 -30.01 -18.17
C VAL A 209 -7.71 -31.41 -17.67
N GLY A 210 -6.45 -31.79 -17.77
CA GLY A 210 -5.98 -33.13 -17.37
C GLY A 210 -5.97 -33.33 -15.86
N PRO A 211 -6.13 -34.56 -15.35
CA PRO A 211 -6.20 -34.86 -13.90
C PRO A 211 -4.95 -34.48 -13.09
N SER A 212 -3.81 -34.37 -13.76
CA SER A 212 -2.53 -33.94 -13.13
C SER A 212 -2.33 -32.44 -13.05
N ALA A 213 -3.22 -31.66 -13.66
CA ALA A 213 -3.13 -30.21 -13.66
C ALA A 213 -3.63 -29.63 -12.34
N GLU A 214 -3.01 -28.54 -11.88
CA GLU A 214 -3.38 -27.81 -10.67
C GLU A 214 -4.84 -27.33 -10.75
N GLU A 215 -5.32 -26.92 -11.93
CA GLU A 215 -6.65 -26.41 -12.18
C GLU A 215 -7.73 -27.49 -12.29
N TYR A 216 -7.37 -28.77 -12.22
CA TYR A 216 -8.32 -29.88 -12.43
C TYR A 216 -9.44 -29.87 -11.39
N ALA A 217 -9.11 -29.78 -10.12
CA ALA A 217 -10.09 -29.75 -9.04
C ALA A 217 -11.07 -28.57 -9.19
N ALA A 218 -10.55 -27.38 -9.48
CA ALA A 218 -11.37 -26.20 -9.72
C ALA A 218 -12.26 -26.37 -10.97
N SER A 219 -11.75 -27.02 -12.03
CA SER A 219 -12.54 -27.31 -13.22
C SER A 219 -13.69 -28.25 -12.91
N GLN A 220 -13.47 -29.32 -12.14
CA GLN A 220 -14.51 -30.26 -11.73
C GLN A 220 -15.56 -29.58 -10.82
N TYR A 221 -15.14 -28.66 -9.95
CA TYR A 221 -16.06 -27.86 -9.17
C TYR A 221 -17.03 -27.06 -10.06
N TYR A 222 -16.54 -26.36 -11.09
CA TYR A 222 -17.40 -25.66 -12.05
C TYR A 222 -18.33 -26.61 -12.82
N VAL A 223 -17.86 -27.80 -13.20
CA VAL A 223 -18.70 -28.83 -13.85
C VAL A 223 -19.83 -29.23 -12.91
N GLY A 224 -19.53 -29.46 -11.62
CA GLY A 224 -20.53 -29.74 -10.60
C GLY A 224 -21.58 -28.64 -10.47
N VAL A 225 -21.16 -27.38 -10.43
CA VAL A 225 -22.06 -26.21 -10.39
C VAL A 225 -22.99 -26.17 -11.62
N ILE A 226 -22.45 -26.43 -12.82
CA ILE A 226 -23.24 -26.46 -14.06
C ILE A 226 -24.27 -27.59 -14.02
N HIS A 227 -23.90 -28.79 -13.59
CA HIS A 227 -24.84 -29.92 -13.48
C HIS A 227 -25.92 -29.67 -12.40
N THR A 228 -25.55 -29.02 -11.28
CA THR A 228 -26.51 -28.61 -10.24
C THR A 228 -27.57 -27.66 -10.82
N ALA A 229 -27.12 -26.64 -11.57
CA ALA A 229 -28.04 -25.70 -12.24
C ALA A 229 -28.95 -26.39 -13.29
N ALA A 230 -28.46 -27.45 -13.92
CA ALA A 230 -29.22 -28.30 -14.83
C ALA A 230 -30.09 -29.36 -14.10
N LYS A 231 -30.08 -29.42 -12.77
CA LYS A 231 -30.75 -30.41 -11.92
C LYS A 231 -30.29 -31.86 -12.16
N ASP A 232 -29.15 -32.05 -12.80
CA ASP A 232 -28.49 -33.37 -12.95
C ASP A 232 -27.64 -33.65 -11.69
N TYR A 233 -28.33 -33.95 -10.59
CA TYR A 233 -27.67 -34.16 -9.28
C TYR A 233 -26.69 -35.32 -9.26
N PRO A 234 -26.93 -36.46 -9.95
CA PRO A 234 -25.94 -37.55 -9.97
C PRO A 234 -24.61 -37.14 -10.64
N ALA A 235 -24.67 -36.37 -11.74
CA ALA A 235 -23.46 -35.87 -12.38
C ALA A 235 -22.80 -34.75 -11.55
N ALA A 236 -23.58 -33.89 -10.91
CA ALA A 236 -23.07 -32.88 -10.01
C ALA A 236 -22.28 -33.47 -8.83
N ILE A 237 -22.85 -34.48 -8.15
CA ILE A 237 -22.21 -35.20 -7.02
C ILE A 237 -20.86 -35.78 -7.47
N ARG A 238 -20.83 -36.54 -8.57
CA ARG A 238 -19.57 -37.09 -9.08
C ARG A 238 -18.51 -36.02 -9.37
N ALA A 239 -18.91 -34.90 -9.94
CA ALA A 239 -17.99 -33.83 -10.25
C ALA A 239 -17.45 -33.14 -8.96
N PHE A 240 -18.28 -32.88 -7.98
CA PHE A 240 -17.84 -32.33 -6.69
C PHE A 240 -16.98 -33.31 -5.87
N GLU A 241 -17.28 -34.61 -5.89
CA GLU A 241 -16.44 -35.65 -5.28
C GLU A 241 -15.04 -35.66 -5.92
N MET A 242 -14.97 -35.56 -7.25
CA MET A 242 -13.69 -35.43 -7.95
C MET A 242 -12.98 -34.14 -7.57
N ALA A 243 -13.68 -33.02 -7.46
CA ALA A 243 -13.12 -31.75 -7.05
C ALA A 243 -12.52 -31.85 -5.65
N ALA A 244 -13.26 -32.39 -4.68
CA ALA A 244 -12.81 -32.55 -3.30
C ALA A 244 -11.59 -33.49 -3.17
N THR A 245 -11.63 -34.63 -3.89
CA THR A 245 -10.58 -35.67 -3.81
C THR A 245 -9.29 -35.24 -4.51
N MET A 246 -9.39 -34.51 -5.60
CA MET A 246 -8.23 -34.09 -6.40
C MET A 246 -7.65 -32.73 -5.99
N ALA A 247 -8.30 -32.00 -5.09
CA ALA A 247 -7.77 -30.78 -4.47
C ALA A 247 -6.66 -31.11 -3.46
N ARG A 248 -5.49 -31.53 -3.98
CA ARG A 248 -4.32 -31.95 -3.19
C ARG A 248 -3.34 -30.79 -3.06
N GLY A 249 -2.98 -30.43 -1.82
CA GLY A 249 -2.05 -29.36 -1.48
C GLY A 249 -2.61 -28.42 -0.41
N ASP A 250 -1.71 -27.62 0.16
CA ASP A 250 -2.01 -26.73 1.30
C ASP A 250 -2.07 -25.25 0.89
N THR A 251 -2.13 -24.95 -0.40
CA THR A 251 -2.34 -23.56 -0.82
C THR A 251 -3.78 -23.14 -0.51
N GLU A 252 -3.96 -21.90 -0.06
CA GLU A 252 -5.27 -21.34 0.27
C GLU A 252 -6.31 -21.55 -0.84
N LYS A 253 -5.90 -21.41 -2.11
CA LYS A 253 -6.79 -21.61 -3.26
C LYS A 253 -7.27 -23.07 -3.39
N ILE A 254 -6.39 -24.03 -3.16
CA ILE A 254 -6.72 -25.46 -3.24
C ILE A 254 -7.62 -25.86 -2.08
N ALA A 255 -7.30 -25.42 -0.87
CA ALA A 255 -8.13 -25.62 0.31
C ALA A 255 -9.54 -25.06 0.10
N MET A 256 -9.66 -23.84 -0.42
CA MET A 256 -10.95 -23.22 -0.73
C MET A 256 -11.77 -24.04 -1.75
N VAL A 257 -11.16 -24.60 -2.80
CA VAL A 257 -11.86 -25.46 -3.78
C VAL A 257 -12.39 -26.73 -3.09
N ARG A 258 -11.58 -27.36 -2.25
CA ARG A 258 -11.95 -28.56 -1.49
C ARG A 258 -13.13 -28.30 -0.55
N ASP A 259 -13.06 -27.21 0.19
CA ASP A 259 -14.10 -26.86 1.17
C ASP A 259 -15.42 -26.43 0.49
N ASN A 260 -15.32 -25.70 -0.63
CA ASN A 260 -16.48 -25.38 -1.46
C ASN A 260 -17.14 -26.63 -2.05
N ALA A 261 -16.33 -27.62 -2.45
CA ALA A 261 -16.86 -28.88 -2.96
C ALA A 261 -17.54 -29.70 -1.85
N HIS A 262 -16.98 -29.77 -0.64
CA HIS A 262 -17.63 -30.39 0.51
C HIS A 262 -18.95 -29.71 0.87
N LEU A 263 -18.97 -28.37 0.90
CA LEU A 263 -20.20 -27.61 1.16
C LEU A 263 -21.28 -27.91 0.10
N ALA A 264 -20.89 -27.92 -1.19
CA ALA A 264 -21.83 -28.24 -2.29
C ALA A 264 -22.36 -29.67 -2.19
N LEU A 265 -21.52 -30.65 -1.87
CA LEU A 265 -21.93 -32.03 -1.63
C LEU A 265 -22.90 -32.13 -0.44
N GLY A 266 -22.61 -31.46 0.66
CA GLY A 266 -23.50 -31.40 1.83
C GLY A 266 -24.89 -30.91 1.47
N ARG A 267 -24.98 -29.82 0.72
CA ARG A 267 -26.23 -29.25 0.22
C ARG A 267 -27.02 -30.21 -0.69
N LEU A 268 -26.33 -30.87 -1.63
CA LEU A 268 -26.96 -31.84 -2.53
C LEU A 268 -27.49 -33.08 -1.77
N HIS A 269 -26.75 -33.56 -0.81
CA HIS A 269 -27.17 -34.70 0.03
C HIS A 269 -28.36 -34.28 0.92
N LEU A 270 -28.32 -33.09 1.52
CA LEU A 270 -29.44 -32.58 2.30
C LEU A 270 -30.70 -32.42 1.45
N GLN A 271 -30.60 -31.87 0.23
CA GLN A 271 -31.72 -31.75 -0.69
C GLN A 271 -32.35 -33.11 -1.08
N GLN A 272 -31.55 -34.17 -1.04
CA GLN A 272 -32.01 -35.55 -1.31
C GLN A 272 -32.49 -36.29 -0.05
N GLY A 273 -32.54 -35.63 1.11
CA GLY A 273 -32.91 -36.23 2.39
C GLY A 273 -31.83 -37.17 2.99
N ARG A 274 -30.63 -37.19 2.43
CA ARG A 274 -29.49 -38.00 2.89
C ARG A 274 -28.72 -37.28 4.00
N HIS A 275 -29.32 -37.25 5.16
CA HIS A 275 -28.83 -36.42 6.29
C HIS A 275 -27.45 -36.88 6.79
N ASP A 276 -27.15 -38.20 6.81
CA ASP A 276 -25.85 -38.72 7.24
C ASP A 276 -24.74 -38.33 6.30
N ASP A 277 -24.98 -38.46 5.00
CA ASP A 277 -24.00 -38.07 3.98
C ASP A 277 -23.79 -36.54 4.01
N ALA A 278 -24.85 -35.75 4.21
CA ALA A 278 -24.75 -34.29 4.31
C ALA A 278 -23.88 -33.87 5.49
N SER A 279 -24.12 -34.43 6.70
CA SER A 279 -23.35 -34.17 7.91
C SER A 279 -21.85 -34.51 7.68
N ALA A 280 -21.57 -35.69 7.15
CA ALA A 280 -20.21 -36.14 6.86
C ALA A 280 -19.45 -35.22 5.86
N MET A 281 -20.17 -34.50 4.96
CA MET A 281 -19.55 -33.54 4.06
C MET A 281 -19.29 -32.21 4.75
N TYR A 282 -20.23 -31.69 5.52
CA TYR A 282 -20.02 -30.44 6.26
C TYR A 282 -18.90 -30.56 7.31
N GLU A 283 -18.75 -31.70 7.98
CA GLU A 283 -17.66 -31.97 8.93
C GLU A 283 -16.25 -31.93 8.30
N LYS A 284 -16.14 -32.12 6.98
CA LYS A 284 -14.87 -32.05 6.25
C LYS A 284 -14.44 -30.62 5.90
N VAL A 285 -15.31 -29.61 6.10
CA VAL A 285 -14.96 -28.21 5.87
C VAL A 285 -13.98 -27.78 6.97
N ASP A 286 -12.83 -27.23 6.56
CA ASP A 286 -11.79 -26.81 7.49
C ASP A 286 -12.28 -25.64 8.38
N ARG A 287 -11.97 -25.73 9.68
CA ARG A 287 -12.35 -24.70 10.66
C ARG A 287 -11.76 -23.31 10.39
N HIS A 288 -10.70 -23.22 9.60
CA HIS A 288 -10.11 -21.95 9.16
C HIS A 288 -10.67 -21.48 7.81
N SER A 289 -11.54 -22.26 7.19
CA SER A 289 -12.21 -21.90 5.94
C SER A 289 -13.18 -20.72 6.16
N PRO A 290 -13.25 -19.78 5.23
CA PRO A 290 -14.30 -18.75 5.23
C PRO A 290 -15.72 -19.33 5.22
N ASN A 291 -15.88 -20.58 4.77
CA ASN A 291 -17.16 -21.27 4.67
C ASN A 291 -17.52 -22.06 5.93
N PHE A 292 -16.67 -22.08 6.96
CA PHE A 292 -16.90 -22.91 8.16
C PHE A 292 -18.17 -22.50 8.92
N GLU A 293 -18.40 -21.20 9.08
CA GLU A 293 -19.60 -20.67 9.72
C GLU A 293 -20.87 -21.11 8.99
N VAL A 294 -20.85 -21.05 7.65
CA VAL A 294 -21.97 -21.49 6.81
C VAL A 294 -22.18 -23.00 6.94
N ALA A 295 -21.10 -23.78 6.93
CA ALA A 295 -21.18 -25.23 7.10
C ALA A 295 -21.79 -25.61 8.47
N LEU A 296 -21.43 -24.93 9.55
CA LEU A 296 -22.03 -25.13 10.87
C LEU A 296 -23.53 -24.81 10.85
N TYR A 297 -23.93 -23.69 10.26
CA TYR A 297 -25.33 -23.30 10.17
C TYR A 297 -26.15 -24.34 9.39
N GLU A 298 -25.66 -24.77 8.23
CA GLU A 298 -26.31 -25.79 7.40
C GLU A 298 -26.32 -27.17 8.10
N MET A 299 -25.29 -27.50 8.88
CA MET A 299 -25.24 -28.73 9.69
C MET A 299 -26.30 -28.72 10.80
N ALA A 300 -26.59 -27.55 11.39
CA ALA A 300 -27.71 -27.41 12.33
C ALA A 300 -29.04 -27.76 11.64
N TRP A 301 -29.26 -27.32 10.40
CA TRP A 301 -30.45 -27.71 9.63
C TRP A 301 -30.52 -29.21 9.33
N VAL A 302 -29.37 -29.89 9.12
CA VAL A 302 -29.32 -31.35 9.00
C VAL A 302 -29.86 -32.01 10.29
N GLN A 303 -29.44 -31.53 11.46
CA GLN A 303 -29.90 -32.07 12.73
C GLN A 303 -31.40 -31.80 12.96
N ILE A 304 -31.89 -30.64 12.58
CA ILE A 304 -33.32 -30.30 12.58
C ILE A 304 -34.10 -31.28 11.67
N GLY A 305 -33.62 -31.54 10.47
CA GLY A 305 -34.22 -32.49 9.55
C GLY A 305 -34.25 -33.92 10.02
N ARG A 306 -33.34 -34.31 10.95
CA ARG A 306 -33.32 -35.60 11.68
C ARG A 306 -34.23 -35.63 12.89
N GLY A 307 -34.77 -34.50 13.31
CA GLY A 307 -35.50 -34.37 14.58
C GLY A 307 -34.59 -34.39 15.84
N GLN A 308 -33.26 -34.19 15.64
CA GLN A 308 -32.27 -34.17 16.72
C GLN A 308 -32.07 -32.73 17.22
N VAL A 309 -33.04 -32.21 17.94
CA VAL A 309 -33.09 -30.81 18.36
C VAL A 309 -31.90 -30.42 19.25
N GLU A 310 -31.51 -31.27 20.19
CA GLU A 310 -30.36 -31.03 21.07
C GLU A 310 -29.03 -30.92 20.26
N GLY A 311 -28.87 -31.76 19.24
CA GLY A 311 -27.72 -31.72 18.35
C GLY A 311 -27.68 -30.42 17.55
N ALA A 312 -28.83 -29.94 17.07
CA ALA A 312 -28.94 -28.65 16.38
C ALA A 312 -28.60 -27.47 17.29
N LEU A 313 -29.12 -27.48 18.55
CA LEU A 313 -28.83 -26.46 19.55
C LEU A 313 -27.32 -26.38 19.83
N HIS A 314 -26.67 -27.51 20.04
CA HIS A 314 -25.22 -27.55 20.30
C HIS A 314 -24.41 -26.97 19.13
N ILE A 315 -24.76 -27.29 17.87
CA ILE A 315 -24.08 -26.75 16.70
C ILE A 315 -24.31 -25.24 16.61
N LEU A 316 -25.52 -24.75 16.87
CA LEU A 316 -25.81 -23.31 16.88
C LEU A 316 -25.05 -22.59 18.00
N GLU A 317 -24.86 -23.21 19.17
CA GLU A 317 -24.01 -22.65 20.22
C GLU A 317 -22.54 -22.52 19.76
N VAL A 318 -21.99 -23.54 19.14
CA VAL A 318 -20.63 -23.48 18.56
C VAL A 318 -20.56 -22.39 17.51
N LEU A 319 -21.55 -22.29 16.62
CA LEU A 319 -21.60 -21.23 15.61
C LEU A 319 -21.55 -19.84 16.24
N LEU A 320 -22.38 -19.58 17.27
CA LEU A 320 -22.43 -18.30 17.96
C LEU A 320 -21.11 -17.91 18.66
N LEU A 321 -20.26 -18.89 19.00
CA LEU A 321 -18.94 -18.65 19.58
C LEU A 321 -17.90 -18.25 18.53
N VAL A 322 -18.03 -18.69 17.27
CA VAL A 322 -17.01 -18.54 16.23
C VAL A 322 -17.41 -17.57 15.12
N ALA A 323 -18.71 -17.28 14.97
CA ALA A 323 -19.22 -16.49 13.85
C ALA A 323 -18.79 -15.02 13.92
N LYS A 324 -18.36 -14.52 12.77
CA LYS A 324 -18.00 -13.12 12.52
C LYS A 324 -19.07 -12.36 11.73
N SER A 325 -19.92 -13.11 11.01
CA SER A 325 -21.02 -12.53 10.21
C SER A 325 -22.19 -12.16 11.10
N ASP A 326 -22.53 -10.86 11.19
CA ASP A 326 -23.67 -10.37 11.96
C ASP A 326 -25.00 -10.98 11.50
N VAL A 327 -25.17 -11.17 10.19
CA VAL A 327 -26.40 -11.78 9.62
C VAL A 327 -26.53 -13.23 10.09
N LEU A 328 -25.46 -14.01 9.97
CA LEU A 328 -25.46 -15.43 10.37
C LEU A 328 -25.66 -15.61 11.88
N VAL A 329 -25.10 -14.68 12.68
CA VAL A 329 -25.34 -14.65 14.14
C VAL A 329 -26.82 -14.42 14.46
N ALA A 330 -27.47 -13.51 13.72
CA ALA A 330 -28.92 -13.26 13.92
C ALA A 330 -29.76 -14.47 13.54
N ASP A 331 -29.50 -15.08 12.39
CA ASP A 331 -30.22 -16.29 11.93
C ASP A 331 -30.02 -17.45 12.91
N ALA A 332 -28.81 -17.60 13.46
CA ALA A 332 -28.50 -18.62 14.45
C ALA A 332 -29.29 -18.40 15.76
N HIS A 333 -29.36 -17.18 16.28
CA HIS A 333 -30.16 -16.85 17.46
C HIS A 333 -31.66 -17.09 17.23
N ILE A 334 -32.20 -16.65 16.07
CA ILE A 334 -33.61 -16.85 15.71
C ILE A 334 -33.94 -18.34 15.62
N THR A 335 -33.09 -19.11 14.92
CA THR A 335 -33.28 -20.56 14.76
C THR A 335 -33.17 -21.26 16.11
N ARG A 336 -32.18 -20.91 16.96
CA ARG A 336 -32.00 -21.45 18.30
C ARG A 336 -33.21 -21.11 19.18
N GLY A 337 -33.67 -19.86 19.16
CA GLY A 337 -34.86 -19.43 19.90
C GLY A 337 -36.12 -20.21 19.52
N ARG A 338 -36.33 -20.50 18.24
CA ARG A 338 -37.44 -21.36 17.78
C ARG A 338 -37.34 -22.78 18.33
N LEU A 339 -36.16 -23.39 18.27
CA LEU A 339 -35.94 -24.75 18.79
C LEU A 339 -36.10 -24.80 20.30
N LEU A 340 -35.59 -23.84 21.05
CA LEU A 340 -35.73 -23.73 22.48
C LEU A 340 -37.21 -23.55 22.91
N SER A 341 -37.96 -22.75 22.15
CA SER A 341 -39.42 -22.60 22.35
C SER A 341 -40.17 -23.92 22.14
N GLN A 342 -39.80 -24.73 21.13
CA GLN A 342 -40.38 -26.06 20.90
C GLN A 342 -40.07 -27.06 22.03
N MET A 343 -38.95 -26.83 22.74
CA MET A 343 -38.55 -27.65 23.91
C MET A 343 -39.06 -27.11 25.25
N GLU A 344 -39.96 -26.15 25.21
CA GLU A 344 -40.51 -25.46 26.39
C GLU A 344 -39.44 -24.74 27.25
N ARG A 345 -38.23 -24.49 26.68
CA ARG A 345 -37.16 -23.72 27.31
C ARG A 345 -37.33 -22.21 27.02
N GLU A 346 -38.44 -21.67 27.51
CA GLU A 346 -38.92 -20.32 27.18
C GLU A 346 -37.95 -19.20 27.61
N ASP A 347 -37.25 -19.34 28.77
CA ASP A 347 -36.34 -18.32 29.27
C ASP A 347 -35.08 -18.17 28.36
N ASP A 348 -34.56 -19.31 27.94
CA ASP A 348 -33.43 -19.33 27.00
C ASP A 348 -33.82 -18.77 25.63
N ALA A 349 -34.97 -19.16 25.10
CA ALA A 349 -35.52 -18.65 23.85
C ALA A 349 -35.75 -17.13 23.89
N LEU A 350 -36.27 -16.60 25.00
CA LEU A 350 -36.43 -15.15 25.24
C LEU A 350 -35.06 -14.44 25.23
N GLY A 351 -34.02 -15.09 25.76
CA GLY A 351 -32.65 -14.57 25.70
C GLY A 351 -32.18 -14.34 24.30
N ASP A 352 -32.37 -15.35 23.43
CA ASP A 352 -31.95 -15.29 22.01
C ASP A 352 -32.68 -14.19 21.23
N TYR A 353 -34.00 -14.13 21.31
CA TYR A 353 -34.76 -13.08 20.62
C TYR A 353 -34.42 -11.69 21.13
N LYS A 354 -34.20 -11.49 22.41
CA LYS A 354 -33.78 -10.21 22.99
C LYS A 354 -32.42 -9.79 22.47
N GLU A 355 -31.47 -10.72 22.32
CA GLU A 355 -30.14 -10.42 21.79
C GLU A 355 -30.23 -9.85 20.36
N VAL A 356 -31.02 -10.51 19.48
CA VAL A 356 -31.27 -10.00 18.13
C VAL A 356 -31.90 -8.61 18.16
N ILE A 357 -32.97 -8.43 18.96
CA ILE A 357 -33.68 -7.16 19.05
C ILE A 357 -32.73 -6.03 19.54
N GLN A 358 -31.96 -6.30 20.61
CA GLN A 358 -31.04 -5.31 21.17
C GLN A 358 -29.92 -4.93 20.20
N ARG A 359 -29.38 -5.92 19.49
CA ARG A 359 -28.27 -5.72 18.57
C ARG A 359 -28.70 -4.98 17.29
N PHE A 360 -29.84 -5.37 16.70
CA PHE A 360 -30.21 -4.90 15.36
C PHE A 360 -31.25 -3.76 15.33
N THR A 361 -32.00 -3.52 16.40
CA THR A 361 -32.96 -2.41 16.45
C THR A 361 -32.30 -1.02 16.31
N PRO A 362 -31.13 -0.74 16.90
CA PRO A 362 -30.43 0.52 16.67
C PRO A 362 -30.06 0.71 15.19
N ILE A 363 -29.48 -0.33 14.56
CA ILE A 363 -29.11 -0.32 13.15
C ILE A 363 -30.34 -0.08 12.27
N LYS A 364 -31.44 -0.81 12.52
CA LYS A 364 -32.71 -0.64 11.82
C LYS A 364 -33.20 0.80 11.90
N ARG A 365 -33.18 1.42 13.08
CA ARG A 365 -33.61 2.81 13.25
C ARG A 365 -32.74 3.80 12.48
N GLU A 366 -31.46 3.57 12.42
CA GLU A 366 -30.55 4.42 11.63
C GLU A 366 -30.80 4.28 10.14
N LEU A 367 -30.93 3.06 9.61
CA LEU A 367 -31.25 2.83 8.21
C LEU A 367 -32.63 3.37 7.85
N GLU A 368 -33.63 3.27 8.73
CA GLU A 368 -34.93 3.88 8.53
C GLU A 368 -34.84 5.42 8.48
N ARG A 369 -34.04 6.05 9.34
CA ARG A 369 -33.79 7.50 9.32
C ARG A 369 -33.09 7.94 8.03
N LEU A 370 -32.09 7.17 7.59
CA LEU A 370 -31.39 7.42 6.33
C LEU A 370 -32.34 7.34 5.13
N GLY A 371 -33.21 6.33 5.11
CA GLY A 371 -34.17 6.10 4.02
C GLY A 371 -35.38 7.02 3.98
N ARG A 372 -35.60 7.88 4.98
CA ARG A 372 -36.73 8.83 5.02
C ARG A 372 -36.55 10.04 4.08
N SER A 373 -35.34 10.29 3.61
CA SER A 373 -35.03 11.46 2.79
C SER A 373 -34.02 11.08 1.71
N ASP A 374 -34.40 11.33 0.47
CA ASP A 374 -33.51 11.14 -0.68
C ASP A 374 -32.21 11.94 -0.51
N VAL A 375 -32.29 13.15 0.06
CA VAL A 375 -31.12 13.99 0.32
C VAL A 375 -30.13 13.35 1.33
N ARG A 376 -30.64 12.60 2.31
CA ARG A 376 -29.75 11.91 3.28
C ARG A 376 -29.06 10.72 2.62
N LEU A 377 -29.78 9.99 1.81
CA LEU A 377 -29.22 8.84 1.11
C LEU A 377 -28.20 9.29 0.04
N GLU A 378 -28.47 10.40 -0.67
CA GLU A 378 -27.47 11.02 -1.56
C GLU A 378 -26.20 11.45 -0.81
N ARG A 379 -26.32 12.02 0.39
CA ARG A 379 -25.17 12.34 1.22
C ARG A 379 -24.36 11.10 1.61
N TYR A 380 -25.01 9.98 1.89
CA TYR A 380 -24.34 8.72 2.17
C TYR A 380 -23.55 8.22 0.95
N PHE A 381 -24.13 8.28 -0.25
CA PHE A 381 -23.41 7.92 -1.48
C PHE A 381 -22.30 8.92 -1.81
N ASP A 382 -22.49 10.21 -1.57
CA ASP A 382 -21.41 11.20 -1.69
C ASP A 382 -20.28 10.92 -0.69
N TRP A 383 -20.63 10.48 0.51
CA TRP A 383 -19.69 10.05 1.51
C TRP A 383 -18.90 8.82 1.02
N LEU A 384 -19.53 7.75 0.57
CA LEU A 384 -18.88 6.57 0.01
C LEU A 384 -17.89 6.94 -1.11
N LEU A 385 -18.29 7.82 -2.02
CA LEU A 385 -17.48 8.27 -3.14
C LEU A 385 -16.23 9.05 -2.71
N ARG A 386 -16.30 9.78 -1.60
CA ARG A 386 -15.24 10.69 -1.16
C ARG A 386 -14.42 10.17 0.02
N ARG A 387 -14.82 9.10 0.68
CA ARG A 387 -14.17 8.58 1.90
C ARG A 387 -12.68 8.27 1.74
N ARG A 388 -12.20 8.10 0.51
CA ARG A 388 -10.78 7.91 0.18
C ARG A 388 -10.07 9.17 -0.33
N ALA A 389 -10.77 10.30 -0.45
CA ALA A 389 -10.15 11.56 -0.86
C ALA A 389 -9.31 12.15 0.29
N LYS A 390 -8.20 12.81 -0.05
CA LYS A 390 -7.32 13.47 0.94
C LYS A 390 -8.01 14.60 1.71
N GLU A 391 -8.98 15.27 1.10
CA GLU A 391 -9.77 16.38 1.67
C GLU A 391 -11.09 15.87 2.26
N TYR A 392 -11.03 14.87 3.12
CA TYR A 392 -12.22 14.26 3.67
C TYR A 392 -12.70 15.01 4.92
N ASP A 393 -13.74 15.83 4.80
CA ASP A 393 -14.33 16.63 5.89
C ASP A 393 -15.85 16.41 6.08
N MET A 394 -16.37 15.25 5.68
CA MET A 394 -17.79 14.97 5.90
C MET A 394 -17.95 13.96 7.05
N ALA A 395 -18.69 14.35 8.08
CA ALA A 395 -19.09 13.44 9.15
C ALA A 395 -19.76 12.18 8.57
N ARG A 396 -19.40 11.02 9.09
CA ARG A 396 -19.95 9.73 8.65
C ARG A 396 -21.47 9.75 8.86
N PRO A 397 -22.29 9.52 7.83
CA PRO A 397 -23.75 9.62 7.95
C PRO A 397 -24.39 8.51 8.78
N LEU A 398 -23.65 7.44 9.04
CA LEU A 398 -24.06 6.25 9.81
C LEU A 398 -23.00 5.94 10.87
N THR A 399 -23.44 5.32 11.97
CA THR A 399 -22.52 4.72 12.92
C THR A 399 -21.70 3.61 12.25
N GLU A 400 -20.56 3.26 12.83
CA GLU A 400 -19.70 2.21 12.30
C GLU A 400 -20.45 0.88 12.11
N ARG A 401 -21.24 0.46 13.10
CA ARG A 401 -22.04 -0.78 13.04
C ARG A 401 -23.09 -0.73 11.93
N ALA A 402 -23.80 0.37 11.77
CA ALA A 402 -24.84 0.50 10.76
C ALA A 402 -24.25 0.53 9.34
N ALA A 403 -23.09 1.19 9.17
CA ALA A 403 -22.38 1.22 7.92
C ALA A 403 -21.77 -0.16 7.58
N ASP A 404 -21.12 -0.83 8.52
CA ASP A 404 -20.56 -2.17 8.33
C ASP A 404 -21.63 -3.18 7.95
N TYR A 405 -22.80 -3.14 8.63
CA TYR A 405 -23.93 -3.97 8.25
C TYR A 405 -24.36 -3.71 6.81
N LEU A 406 -24.61 -2.44 6.44
CA LEU A 406 -25.09 -2.06 5.13
C LEU A 406 -24.09 -2.38 4.01
N GLU A 407 -22.79 -2.07 4.23
CA GLU A 407 -21.73 -2.24 3.25
C GLU A 407 -21.40 -3.72 2.98
N ASN A 408 -21.65 -4.60 3.96
CA ASN A 408 -21.40 -6.04 3.84
C ASN A 408 -22.61 -6.83 3.32
N THR A 409 -23.78 -6.20 3.14
CA THR A 409 -24.92 -6.88 2.50
C THR A 409 -24.60 -7.18 1.03
N ASP A 410 -25.07 -8.32 0.53
CA ASP A 410 -24.82 -8.74 -0.86
C ASP A 410 -25.37 -7.71 -1.87
N GLU A 411 -26.44 -7.00 -1.50
CA GLU A 411 -27.06 -5.98 -2.29
C GLU A 411 -26.15 -4.74 -2.46
N MET A 412 -25.53 -4.27 -1.38
CA MET A 412 -24.75 -3.03 -1.39
C MET A 412 -23.29 -3.22 -1.79
N LYS A 413 -22.76 -4.43 -1.63
CA LYS A 413 -21.34 -4.74 -1.84
C LYS A 413 -20.82 -4.32 -3.23
N GLY A 414 -21.61 -4.51 -4.27
CA GLY A 414 -21.26 -4.10 -5.64
C GLY A 414 -21.16 -2.59 -5.80
N ILE A 415 -22.04 -1.82 -5.16
CA ILE A 415 -22.01 -0.34 -5.21
C ILE A 415 -20.84 0.21 -4.40
N VAL A 416 -20.62 -0.34 -3.21
CA VAL A 416 -19.47 0.03 -2.35
C VAL A 416 -18.16 -0.19 -3.10
N THR A 417 -17.99 -1.35 -3.75
CA THR A 417 -16.81 -1.65 -4.57
C THR A 417 -16.65 -0.65 -5.72
N LEU A 418 -17.76 -0.32 -6.44
CA LEU A 418 -17.71 0.66 -7.53
C LEU A 418 -17.26 2.04 -7.04
N PHE A 419 -17.78 2.51 -5.91
CA PHE A 419 -17.37 3.79 -5.36
C PHE A 419 -15.93 3.80 -4.84
N ASP A 420 -15.49 2.68 -4.25
CA ASP A 420 -14.10 2.51 -3.83
C ASP A 420 -13.12 2.52 -5.01
N ASP A 421 -13.49 1.91 -6.14
CA ASP A 421 -12.70 1.94 -7.36
C ASP A 421 -12.59 3.37 -7.91
N ILE A 422 -13.71 4.09 -8.00
CA ILE A 422 -13.73 5.50 -8.44
C ILE A 422 -12.89 6.37 -7.49
N GLY A 423 -13.05 6.19 -6.18
CA GLY A 423 -12.27 6.89 -5.16
C GLY A 423 -10.76 6.61 -5.28
N SER A 424 -10.39 5.37 -5.52
CA SER A 424 -9.00 4.94 -5.76
C SER A 424 -8.41 5.55 -7.03
N GLU A 425 -9.17 5.57 -8.14
CA GLU A 425 -8.75 6.23 -9.38
C GLU A 425 -8.54 7.74 -9.19
N ARG A 426 -9.43 8.40 -8.45
CA ARG A 426 -9.29 9.82 -8.10
C ARG A 426 -8.01 10.06 -7.32
N HIS A 427 -7.79 9.32 -6.25
CA HIS A 427 -6.58 9.41 -5.43
C HIS A 427 -5.30 9.20 -6.25
N SER A 428 -5.31 8.23 -7.16
CA SER A 428 -4.18 7.97 -8.07
C SER A 428 -3.92 9.14 -9.02
N LEU A 429 -4.97 9.81 -9.52
CA LEU A 429 -4.81 10.99 -10.37
C LEU A 429 -4.30 12.22 -9.59
N GLU A 430 -4.79 12.44 -8.37
CA GLU A 430 -4.31 13.51 -7.47
C GLU A 430 -2.83 13.30 -7.14
N THR A 431 -2.45 12.11 -6.70
CA THR A 431 -1.04 11.75 -6.44
C THR A 431 -0.17 11.92 -7.70
N SER A 432 -0.67 11.50 -8.87
CA SER A 432 0.03 11.68 -10.14
C SER A 432 0.21 13.17 -10.48
N GLN A 433 -0.76 14.01 -10.17
CA GLN A 433 -0.66 15.46 -10.37
C GLN A 433 0.40 16.08 -9.44
N GLU A 434 0.40 15.71 -8.17
CA GLU A 434 1.43 16.13 -7.21
C GLU A 434 2.84 15.74 -7.68
N ILE A 435 3.02 14.49 -8.10
CA ILE A 435 4.30 14.02 -8.67
C ILE A 435 4.71 14.85 -9.88
N ILE A 436 3.78 15.17 -10.78
CA ILE A 436 4.04 16.03 -11.95
C ILE A 436 4.51 17.43 -11.52
N GLU A 437 3.86 18.03 -10.54
CA GLU A 437 4.22 19.35 -10.00
C GLU A 437 5.61 19.31 -9.35
N GLN A 438 5.91 18.29 -8.55
CA GLN A 438 7.23 18.06 -7.96
C GLN A 438 8.30 17.89 -9.04
N LEU A 439 8.03 17.10 -10.08
CA LEU A 439 8.95 16.93 -11.20
C LEU A 439 9.16 18.23 -11.99
N GLN A 440 8.11 19.01 -12.22
CA GLN A 440 8.22 20.32 -12.87
C GLN A 440 9.07 21.29 -12.05
N ALA A 441 8.88 21.33 -10.74
CA ALA A 441 9.67 22.14 -9.82
C ALA A 441 11.14 21.69 -9.81
N ALA A 442 11.40 20.39 -9.72
CA ALA A 442 12.76 19.84 -9.78
C ALA A 442 13.47 20.18 -11.11
N LEU A 443 12.77 20.04 -12.24
CA LEU A 443 13.31 20.35 -13.57
C LEU A 443 13.57 21.85 -13.79
N LYS A 444 12.82 22.74 -13.12
CA LYS A 444 13.03 24.19 -13.14
C LYS A 444 14.08 24.65 -12.15
N GLY A 445 14.36 23.88 -11.11
CA GLY A 445 15.27 24.22 -10.03
C GLY A 445 16.71 24.46 -10.50
N ALA A 446 17.49 25.19 -9.70
CA ALA A 446 18.90 25.48 -9.96
C ALA A 446 19.82 24.25 -9.88
N ARG A 447 19.38 23.20 -9.19
CA ARG A 447 20.18 22.00 -8.87
C ARG A 447 19.90 20.81 -9.78
N ARG A 448 19.83 21.03 -11.08
CA ARG A 448 19.44 20.04 -12.11
C ARG A 448 20.33 18.80 -12.17
N VAL A 449 21.58 18.89 -11.69
CA VAL A 449 22.53 17.76 -11.66
C VAL A 449 22.04 16.63 -10.75
N GLU A 450 21.28 16.95 -9.70
CA GLU A 450 20.74 15.97 -8.72
C GLU A 450 19.73 14.99 -9.34
N ILE A 451 19.04 15.42 -10.38
CA ILE A 451 18.08 14.59 -11.13
C ILE A 451 18.78 13.42 -11.83
N PHE A 452 20.11 13.53 -12.05
CA PHE A 452 20.90 12.56 -12.79
C PHE A 452 22.01 11.95 -11.95
N PRO A 453 21.75 10.91 -11.12
CA PRO A 453 22.72 10.38 -10.14
C PRO A 453 24.09 10.05 -10.72
N ARG A 454 24.15 9.45 -11.92
CA ARG A 454 25.43 9.12 -12.58
C ARG A 454 26.22 10.38 -12.99
N LEU A 455 25.55 11.40 -13.49
CA LEU A 455 26.19 12.67 -13.87
C LEU A 455 26.60 13.45 -12.64
N ARG A 456 25.82 13.40 -11.58
CA ARG A 456 26.15 13.97 -10.27
C ARG A 456 27.43 13.35 -9.69
N ASP A 457 27.55 12.03 -9.71
CA ASP A 457 28.72 11.34 -9.20
C ASP A 457 29.98 11.64 -10.04
N ALA A 458 29.81 11.77 -11.38
CA ALA A 458 30.86 12.24 -12.26
C ALA A 458 31.28 13.69 -11.94
N TRP A 459 30.30 14.56 -11.71
CA TRP A 459 30.51 15.95 -11.32
C TRP A 459 31.31 16.06 -10.02
N SER A 460 30.93 15.33 -8.97
CA SER A 460 31.66 15.32 -7.69
C SER A 460 33.11 14.83 -7.85
N ARG A 461 33.36 13.79 -8.66
CA ARG A 461 34.72 13.31 -8.94
C ARG A 461 35.55 14.30 -9.74
N LEU A 462 34.92 15.07 -10.64
CA LEU A 462 35.60 16.13 -11.39
C LEU A 462 36.00 17.28 -10.47
N LEU A 463 35.13 17.69 -9.53
CA LEU A 463 35.48 18.71 -8.53
C LEU A 463 36.60 18.23 -7.59
N GLU A 464 36.60 16.97 -7.19
CA GLU A 464 37.70 16.37 -6.44
C GLU A 464 39.01 16.44 -7.20
N SER A 465 39.01 16.11 -8.50
CA SER A 465 40.21 16.23 -9.36
C SER A 465 40.69 17.68 -9.48
N ASP A 466 39.75 18.63 -9.67
CA ASP A 466 40.06 20.08 -9.72
C ASP A 466 40.74 20.57 -8.45
N ASN A 467 40.17 20.21 -7.29
CA ASN A 467 40.73 20.55 -5.96
C ASN A 467 42.13 19.93 -5.76
N ARG A 468 42.33 18.68 -6.19
CA ARG A 468 43.62 18.00 -6.14
C ARG A 468 44.67 18.65 -7.01
N PHE A 469 44.34 19.06 -8.26
CA PHE A 469 45.25 19.84 -9.09
C PHE A 469 45.62 21.18 -8.44
N ALA A 470 44.70 21.87 -7.77
CA ALA A 470 44.97 23.10 -7.03
C ALA A 470 45.91 22.84 -5.84
N GLU A 471 45.70 21.77 -5.06
CA GLU A 471 46.58 21.36 -3.95
C GLU A 471 48.00 21.01 -4.41
N VAL A 472 48.14 20.24 -5.48
CA VAL A 472 49.44 19.91 -6.08
C VAL A 472 50.15 21.19 -6.57
N SER A 473 49.42 22.10 -7.22
CA SER A 473 49.95 23.40 -7.65
C SER A 473 50.44 24.25 -6.50
N ASP A 474 49.67 24.32 -5.39
CA ASP A 474 50.09 24.98 -4.12
C ASP A 474 51.39 24.39 -3.55
N SER A 475 51.45 23.07 -3.47
CA SER A 475 52.59 22.34 -2.92
C SER A 475 53.85 22.56 -3.75
N LEU A 476 53.70 22.58 -5.08
CA LEU A 476 54.81 22.93 -6.02
C LEU A 476 55.28 24.37 -5.79
N LEU A 477 54.40 25.34 -5.58
CA LEU A 477 54.76 26.73 -5.29
C LEU A 477 55.48 26.83 -3.94
N ARG A 478 55.00 26.12 -2.92
CA ARG A 478 55.71 26.08 -1.60
C ARG A 478 57.14 25.55 -1.76
N LEU A 479 57.31 24.45 -2.51
CA LEU A 479 58.65 23.91 -2.77
C LEU A 479 59.53 24.87 -3.57
N GLU A 480 58.99 25.51 -4.60
CA GLU A 480 59.75 26.45 -5.45
C GLU A 480 60.16 27.67 -4.63
N ARG A 481 59.31 28.20 -3.77
CA ARG A 481 59.64 29.29 -2.83
C ARG A 481 60.88 28.99 -1.95
N ARG A 482 61.08 27.73 -1.54
CA ARG A 482 62.25 27.32 -0.74
C ARG A 482 63.55 27.52 -1.49
N LEU A 483 63.54 27.51 -2.85
CA LEU A 483 64.71 27.80 -3.68
C LEU A 483 65.10 29.28 -3.68
N TYR A 484 64.15 30.21 -3.49
CA TYR A 484 64.35 31.66 -3.49
C TYR A 484 64.56 32.24 -2.11
N LYS A 485 64.34 31.44 -1.03
CA LYS A 485 64.49 31.91 0.33
C LYS A 485 65.90 32.47 0.59
N GLY A 486 65.98 33.73 1.02
CA GLY A 486 67.26 34.44 1.27
C GLY A 486 68.01 34.94 0.07
N LYS A 487 67.49 34.73 -1.19
CA LYS A 487 68.16 35.15 -2.44
C LYS A 487 67.58 36.43 -3.05
N LEU A 488 66.44 36.86 -2.58
CA LEU A 488 65.75 38.06 -3.05
C LEU A 488 66.04 39.24 -2.09
N SER A 489 66.12 40.45 -2.63
CA SER A 489 66.39 41.69 -1.89
C SER A 489 65.44 42.81 -2.34
N GLY A 490 65.33 43.89 -1.56
CA GLY A 490 64.60 45.12 -1.93
C GLY A 490 63.12 44.90 -2.17
N ALA A 491 62.61 45.45 -3.27
CA ALA A 491 61.19 45.36 -3.66
C ALA A 491 60.76 43.94 -3.96
N ALA A 492 61.62 43.13 -4.64
CA ALA A 492 61.32 41.75 -4.97
C ALA A 492 61.09 40.87 -3.74
N ARG A 493 61.83 41.12 -2.65
CA ARG A 493 61.61 40.41 -1.38
C ARG A 493 60.24 40.76 -0.77
N LYS A 494 59.86 42.05 -0.76
CA LYS A 494 58.56 42.49 -0.23
C LYS A 494 57.40 41.85 -0.99
N GLU A 495 57.49 41.84 -2.33
CA GLU A 495 56.46 41.23 -3.20
C GLU A 495 56.40 39.71 -3.01
N PHE A 496 57.53 39.02 -2.95
CA PHE A 496 57.65 37.59 -2.62
C PHE A 496 56.95 37.23 -1.32
N GLU A 497 57.17 38.03 -0.26
CA GLU A 497 56.55 37.81 1.06
C GLU A 497 55.05 38.11 1.01
N ALA A 498 54.62 39.17 0.27
CA ALA A 498 53.22 39.54 0.13
C ALA A 498 52.40 38.46 -0.61
N LEU A 499 52.90 37.98 -1.78
CA LEU A 499 52.26 36.90 -2.55
C LEU A 499 52.14 35.61 -1.75
N GLY A 500 53.20 35.27 -0.99
CA GLY A 500 53.21 34.11 -0.15
C GLY A 500 52.11 34.17 0.94
N ARG A 501 52.01 35.30 1.68
CA ARG A 501 50.96 35.46 2.72
C ARG A 501 49.55 35.44 2.10
N GLN A 502 49.39 36.04 0.95
CA GLN A 502 48.06 36.03 0.27
C GLN A 502 47.66 34.59 -0.12
N ARG A 503 48.58 33.81 -0.70
CA ARG A 503 48.39 32.42 -1.07
C ARG A 503 48.08 31.56 0.17
N GLU A 504 48.83 31.68 1.24
CA GLU A 504 48.66 30.91 2.47
C GLU A 504 47.30 31.17 3.11
N LYS A 505 46.89 32.44 3.21
CA LYS A 505 45.58 32.82 3.73
C LYS A 505 44.42 32.25 2.89
N LEU A 506 44.53 32.28 1.56
CA LEU A 506 43.51 31.72 0.66
C LEU A 506 43.50 30.20 0.72
N HIS A 507 44.67 29.59 0.84
CA HIS A 507 44.79 28.13 0.95
C HIS A 507 44.22 27.59 2.27
N GLU A 508 44.43 28.23 3.41
CA GLU A 508 43.83 27.89 4.68
C GLU A 508 42.28 27.95 4.58
N ARG A 509 41.75 29.02 4.00
CA ARG A 509 40.32 29.13 3.76
C ARG A 509 39.80 28.04 2.81
N PHE A 510 40.53 27.76 1.75
CA PHE A 510 40.16 26.69 0.81
C PHE A 510 40.12 25.32 1.52
N LEU A 511 41.08 25.03 2.41
CA LEU A 511 41.12 23.78 3.17
C LEU A 511 39.98 23.65 4.18
N SER A 512 39.46 24.76 4.74
CA SER A 512 38.42 24.76 5.78
C SER A 512 36.97 24.85 5.18
N GLU A 513 36.82 25.56 4.07
CA GLU A 513 35.49 25.91 3.52
C GLU A 513 35.05 25.03 2.31
N VAL A 514 36.00 24.42 1.58
CA VAL A 514 35.72 23.64 0.38
C VAL A 514 35.84 22.14 0.62
N PRO A 515 34.78 21.33 0.29
CA PRO A 515 34.89 19.87 0.36
C PRO A 515 35.92 19.38 -0.67
N ARG A 516 36.87 18.57 -0.24
CA ARG A 516 38.04 18.21 -1.06
C ARG A 516 37.99 16.79 -1.59
N THR A 517 37.41 15.87 -0.83
CA THR A 517 37.40 14.45 -1.12
C THR A 517 35.97 13.93 -1.38
N ALA A 518 35.87 12.79 -2.07
CA ALA A 518 34.58 12.10 -2.22
C ALA A 518 33.91 11.79 -0.88
N ALA A 519 34.71 11.59 0.20
CA ALA A 519 34.21 11.38 1.55
C ALA A 519 33.54 12.65 2.10
N ASP A 520 34.18 13.84 1.91
CA ASP A 520 33.64 15.12 2.37
C ASP A 520 32.32 15.44 1.67
N PHE A 521 32.28 15.27 0.34
CA PHE A 521 31.04 15.42 -0.45
C PHE A 521 29.94 14.44 0.02
N LYS A 522 30.31 13.19 0.34
CA LYS A 522 29.36 12.21 0.87
C LYS A 522 28.87 12.58 2.27
N ALA A 523 29.76 12.99 3.17
CA ALA A 523 29.42 13.40 4.53
C ALA A 523 28.45 14.60 4.53
N ARG A 524 28.71 15.60 3.68
CA ARG A 524 27.83 16.77 3.51
C ARG A 524 26.45 16.37 3.03
N ARG A 525 26.35 15.44 2.07
CA ARG A 525 25.07 14.90 1.59
C ARG A 525 24.34 14.13 2.70
N THR A 526 25.05 13.28 3.43
CA THR A 526 24.45 12.50 4.52
C THR A 526 23.89 13.40 5.61
N GLY A 527 24.65 14.41 6.05
CA GLY A 527 24.19 15.35 7.07
C GLY A 527 22.99 16.21 6.61
N ALA A 528 22.91 16.56 5.32
CA ALA A 528 21.71 17.22 4.76
C ALA A 528 20.49 16.28 4.76
N LYS A 529 20.67 15.02 4.36
CA LYS A 529 19.60 14.01 4.37
C LYS A 529 19.08 13.71 5.78
N GLU A 530 19.99 13.60 6.76
CA GLU A 530 19.62 13.36 8.16
C GLU A 530 18.81 14.53 8.74
N ARG A 531 19.19 15.78 8.44
CA ARG A 531 18.40 16.95 8.86
C ARG A 531 17.00 16.94 8.23
N LEU A 532 16.91 16.62 6.92
CA LEU A 532 15.61 16.54 6.23
C LEU A 532 14.76 15.37 6.74
N ALA A 533 15.37 14.22 7.06
CA ALA A 533 14.65 13.11 7.69
C ALA A 533 14.13 13.46 9.09
N GLY A 534 14.89 14.28 9.85
CA GLY A 534 14.41 14.82 11.12
C GLY A 534 13.19 15.72 10.98
N LEU A 535 13.17 16.59 9.96
CA LEU A 535 12.01 17.44 9.64
C LEU A 535 10.81 16.62 9.15
N GLU A 536 11.04 15.61 8.30
CA GLU A 536 10.01 14.69 7.82
C GLU A 536 9.33 13.94 8.99
N LYS A 537 10.13 13.44 9.93
CA LYS A 537 9.61 12.81 11.16
C LYS A 537 8.79 13.80 12.00
N GLY A 538 9.27 15.04 12.14
CA GLY A 538 8.55 16.09 12.86
C GLY A 538 7.19 16.41 12.21
N ALA A 539 7.16 16.56 10.89
CA ALA A 539 5.94 16.79 10.13
C ALA A 539 4.96 15.61 10.22
N PHE A 540 5.46 14.37 10.21
CA PHE A 540 4.63 13.17 10.41
C PHE A 540 3.99 13.12 11.81
N ILE A 541 4.75 13.42 12.87
CA ILE A 541 4.20 13.48 14.24
C ILE A 541 3.15 14.59 14.35
N ALA A 542 3.39 15.75 13.72
CA ALA A 542 2.43 16.84 13.72
C ALA A 542 1.12 16.47 13.03
N LEU A 543 1.17 15.71 11.92
CA LEU A 543 -0.03 15.19 11.25
C LEU A 543 -0.80 14.20 12.15
N GLN A 544 -0.13 13.29 12.84
CA GLN A 544 -0.80 12.38 13.76
C GLN A 544 -1.48 13.10 14.93
N LEU A 545 -0.87 14.17 15.44
CA LEU A 545 -1.49 15.01 16.49
C LEU A 545 -2.72 15.74 15.93
N LEU A 546 -2.66 16.20 14.71
CA LEU A 546 -3.76 16.88 14.04
C LEU A 546 -4.94 15.93 13.79
N ASP A 547 -4.67 14.69 13.32
CA ASP A 547 -5.70 13.65 13.15
C ASP A 547 -6.37 13.33 14.49
N ARG A 548 -5.58 13.18 15.57
CA ARG A 548 -6.13 12.97 16.91
C ARG A 548 -7.01 14.13 17.38
N SER A 549 -6.60 15.38 17.13
CA SER A 549 -7.42 16.55 17.50
C SER A 549 -8.73 16.59 16.70
N ARG A 550 -8.73 16.12 15.45
CA ARG A 550 -9.98 15.96 14.66
C ARG A 550 -10.91 14.91 15.26
N ASP A 551 -10.36 13.74 15.63
CA ASP A 551 -11.14 12.67 16.27
C ASP A 551 -11.75 13.14 17.59
N GLU A 552 -11.00 13.93 18.39
CA GLU A 552 -11.49 14.54 19.62
C GLU A 552 -12.64 15.54 19.37
N LEU A 553 -12.54 16.38 18.32
CA LEU A 553 -13.63 17.28 17.93
C LEU A 553 -14.87 16.53 17.44
N GLU A 554 -14.69 15.47 16.68
CA GLU A 554 -15.79 14.62 16.21
C GLU A 554 -16.51 13.93 17.36
N ALA A 555 -15.74 13.43 18.35
CA ALA A 555 -16.31 12.86 19.57
C ALA A 555 -17.15 13.88 20.37
N ILE A 556 -16.69 15.15 20.45
CA ILE A 556 -17.45 16.23 21.11
C ILE A 556 -18.74 16.53 20.34
N GLU A 557 -18.71 16.56 19.01
CA GLU A 557 -19.90 16.76 18.17
C GLU A 557 -20.92 15.62 18.35
N GLN A 558 -20.46 14.38 18.37
CA GLN A 558 -21.32 13.21 18.62
C GLN A 558 -21.96 13.29 20.01
N TRP A 559 -21.16 13.62 21.03
CA TRP A 559 -21.66 13.78 22.38
C TRP A 559 -22.74 14.89 22.48
N LEU A 560 -22.52 16.04 21.80
CA LEU A 560 -23.53 17.12 21.74
C LEU A 560 -24.81 16.68 21.03
N ALA A 561 -24.70 15.88 19.97
CA ALA A 561 -25.86 15.36 19.25
C ALA A 561 -26.66 14.34 20.11
N GLU A 562 -25.96 13.41 20.77
CA GLU A 562 -26.59 12.43 21.65
C GLU A 562 -27.24 13.06 22.89
N ARG A 563 -26.61 14.11 23.43
CA ARG A 563 -27.14 14.83 24.58
C ARG A 563 -28.45 15.54 24.23
N GLY A 564 -28.53 16.14 23.06
CA GLY A 564 -29.76 16.77 22.57
C GLY A 564 -30.94 15.79 22.38
N GLU A 565 -30.65 14.50 22.18
CA GLU A 565 -31.65 13.44 22.05
C GLU A 565 -32.10 12.81 23.39
N ARG A 566 -31.26 12.83 24.43
CA ARG A 566 -31.50 12.16 25.73
C ARG A 566 -32.11 13.08 26.80
N GLU A 567 -31.88 14.38 26.71
CA GLU A 567 -32.38 15.33 27.73
C GLU A 567 -33.75 15.89 27.36
N ARG A 568 -34.62 16.12 28.38
CA ARG A 568 -35.96 16.71 28.20
C ARG A 568 -35.83 18.11 27.61
N PRO A 569 -36.75 18.54 26.71
CA PRO A 569 -36.71 19.90 26.17
C PRO A 569 -36.69 20.95 27.30
N GLY A 570 -35.63 21.74 27.37
CA GLY A 570 -35.47 22.83 28.31
C GLY A 570 -34.34 22.76 29.32
N THR A 571 -33.53 21.68 29.31
CA THR A 571 -32.39 21.49 30.26
C THR A 571 -31.08 22.11 29.77
N VAL A 572 -30.94 22.45 28.50
CA VAL A 572 -29.74 23.07 27.92
C VAL A 572 -30.08 24.46 27.41
N ASP A 573 -29.23 25.45 27.77
CA ASP A 573 -29.38 26.80 27.22
C ASP A 573 -29.01 26.77 25.70
N PRO A 574 -29.98 27.07 24.81
CA PRO A 574 -29.74 27.04 23.36
C PRO A 574 -28.71 28.09 22.89
N ALA A 575 -28.36 29.06 23.75
CA ALA A 575 -27.35 30.05 23.49
C ALA A 575 -25.95 29.44 23.70
N GLN A 576 -25.75 28.66 24.76
CA GLN A 576 -24.50 27.97 25.07
C GLN A 576 -24.21 26.90 24.03
N GLU A 577 -25.20 26.13 23.59
CA GLU A 577 -25.02 25.12 22.54
C GLU A 577 -24.57 25.76 21.21
N ARG A 578 -25.17 26.87 20.83
CA ARG A 578 -24.79 27.62 19.62
C ARG A 578 -23.35 28.15 19.71
N GLU A 579 -22.92 28.57 20.89
CA GLU A 579 -21.55 29.06 21.10
C GLU A 579 -20.52 27.97 21.01
N VAL A 580 -20.79 26.78 21.62
CA VAL A 580 -19.94 25.60 21.51
C VAL A 580 -19.84 25.14 20.03
N ARG A 581 -20.93 25.06 19.29
CA ARG A 581 -20.91 24.73 17.86
C ARG A 581 -20.08 25.70 17.01
N LYS A 582 -20.13 27.00 17.33
CA LYS A 582 -19.28 28.01 16.67
C LYS A 582 -17.79 27.79 16.99
N LEU A 583 -17.46 27.45 18.22
CA LEU A 583 -16.08 27.13 18.64
C LEU A 583 -15.57 25.93 17.91
N ILE A 584 -16.35 24.84 17.82
CA ILE A 584 -16.00 23.62 17.07
C ILE A 584 -15.76 23.95 15.60
N GLU A 585 -16.64 24.75 14.97
CA GLU A 585 -16.46 25.14 13.56
C GLU A 585 -15.22 26.02 13.35
N SER A 586 -14.92 26.90 14.30
CA SER A 586 -13.70 27.72 14.29
C SER A 586 -12.45 26.87 14.41
N GLU A 587 -12.43 25.91 15.34
CA GLU A 587 -11.30 25.02 15.57
C GLU A 587 -11.09 24.08 14.37
N ARG A 588 -12.16 23.57 13.78
CA ARG A 588 -12.11 22.79 12.55
C ARG A 588 -11.44 23.54 11.40
N LYS A 589 -11.77 24.84 11.22
CA LYS A 589 -11.11 25.69 10.23
C LYS A 589 -9.62 25.88 10.52
N SER A 590 -9.26 26.03 11.80
CA SER A 590 -7.86 26.16 12.22
C SER A 590 -7.07 24.88 11.94
N LEU A 591 -7.65 23.71 12.22
CA LEU A 591 -7.04 22.41 11.91
C LEU A 591 -6.87 22.19 10.41
N MET A 592 -7.82 22.63 9.57
CA MET A 592 -7.68 22.56 8.11
C MET A 592 -6.51 23.41 7.61
N LEU A 593 -6.37 24.66 8.09
CA LEU A 593 -5.26 25.53 7.71
C LEU A 593 -3.91 24.92 8.12
N LEU A 594 -3.81 24.35 9.32
CA LEU A 594 -2.61 23.65 9.79
C LEU A 594 -2.30 22.41 8.93
N GLN A 595 -3.32 21.68 8.50
CA GLN A 595 -3.15 20.53 7.60
C GLN A 595 -2.55 20.97 6.26
N ASP A 596 -3.07 22.04 5.66
CA ASP A 596 -2.55 22.58 4.40
C ASP A 596 -1.11 23.06 4.53
N GLU A 597 -0.76 23.72 5.65
CA GLU A 597 0.62 24.13 5.93
C GLU A 597 1.55 22.93 6.11
N LEU A 598 1.12 21.87 6.83
CA LEU A 598 1.92 20.66 7.02
C LEU A 598 2.11 19.88 5.72
N VAL A 599 1.09 19.77 4.88
CA VAL A 599 1.19 19.15 3.54
C VAL A 599 2.14 19.98 2.66
N SER A 600 2.06 21.31 2.70
CA SER A 600 2.99 22.19 1.99
C SER A 600 4.42 22.00 2.46
N LEU A 601 4.63 21.92 3.78
CA LEU A 601 5.94 21.64 4.37
C LEU A 601 6.49 20.26 3.98
N GLN A 602 5.66 19.21 3.99
CA GLN A 602 6.06 17.89 3.51
C GLN A 602 6.48 17.91 2.04
N ASN A 603 5.75 18.62 1.20
CA ASN A 603 6.10 18.80 -0.22
C ASN A 603 7.43 19.54 -0.36
N GLU A 604 7.67 20.57 0.44
CA GLU A 604 8.94 21.30 0.45
C GLU A 604 10.09 20.43 0.97
N ILE A 605 9.89 19.62 2.00
CA ILE A 605 10.88 18.65 2.50
C ILE A 605 11.20 17.62 1.41
N ALA A 606 10.19 17.07 0.72
CA ALA A 606 10.37 16.12 -0.37
C ALA A 606 11.15 16.73 -1.54
N LEU A 607 10.82 17.98 -1.93
CA LEU A 607 11.55 18.73 -2.95
C LEU A 607 13.00 18.99 -2.53
N ASN A 608 13.23 19.41 -1.30
CA ASN A 608 14.56 19.65 -0.75
C ASN A 608 15.33 18.33 -0.59
N ARG A 609 14.69 17.21 -0.27
CA ARG A 609 15.31 15.89 -0.21
C ARG A 609 15.75 15.41 -1.59
N ALA A 610 14.92 15.62 -2.61
CA ALA A 610 15.30 15.37 -4.00
C ALA A 610 16.43 16.29 -4.48
N ALA A 611 16.51 17.51 -3.93
CA ALA A 611 17.51 18.53 -4.25
C ALA A 611 18.72 18.53 -3.30
N SER A 612 18.72 17.78 -2.20
CA SER A 612 19.77 17.77 -1.16
C SER A 612 20.99 16.95 -1.54
N GLY A 613 21.31 16.88 -2.80
CA GLY A 613 22.60 16.41 -3.23
C GLY A 613 23.66 17.52 -3.13
N ASP A 614 24.90 17.11 -3.23
CA ASP A 614 25.99 18.03 -3.45
C ASP A 614 25.77 18.71 -4.79
N SER A 615 25.20 19.92 -4.73
CA SER A 615 24.97 20.67 -5.96
C SER A 615 26.32 20.90 -6.61
N GLY A 616 26.59 20.13 -7.65
CA GLY A 616 27.82 20.28 -8.41
C GLY A 616 28.02 21.67 -9.03
N LEU A 617 27.06 22.55 -8.86
CA LEU A 617 27.19 23.96 -9.15
C LEU A 617 28.05 24.72 -8.13
N GLY A 618 28.63 24.00 -7.14
CA GLY A 618 29.43 24.60 -6.10
C GLY A 618 28.74 25.79 -5.45
N ASN A 619 28.75 25.90 -4.17
CA ASN A 619 28.40 27.17 -3.57
C ASN A 619 29.14 28.28 -4.34
N ALA A 620 28.48 29.32 -4.82
CA ALA A 620 29.11 30.40 -5.59
C ALA A 620 30.37 30.92 -4.86
N HIS A 621 30.34 30.90 -3.54
CA HIS A 621 31.44 31.20 -2.67
C HIS A 621 32.63 30.22 -2.79
N GLU A 622 32.39 28.91 -2.90
CA GLU A 622 33.43 27.89 -3.07
C GLU A 622 34.13 28.03 -4.42
N ASN A 623 33.37 28.32 -5.47
CA ASN A 623 33.92 28.55 -6.80
C ASN A 623 34.75 29.84 -6.86
N GLU A 624 34.27 30.90 -6.22
CA GLU A 624 35.03 32.14 -6.10
C GLU A 624 36.33 31.98 -5.32
N LEU A 625 36.27 31.24 -4.20
CA LEU A 625 37.46 30.96 -3.38
C LEU A 625 38.49 30.15 -4.16
N ARG A 626 38.03 29.14 -4.93
CA ARG A 626 38.90 28.36 -5.82
C ARG A 626 39.52 29.21 -6.89
N HIS A 627 38.73 30.07 -7.53
CA HIS A 627 39.21 30.99 -8.58
C HIS A 627 40.28 31.96 -8.05
N ARG A 628 40.05 32.58 -6.90
CA ARG A 628 41.03 33.50 -6.26
C ARG A 628 42.29 32.77 -5.87
N LEU A 629 42.21 31.54 -5.33
CA LEU A 629 43.40 30.76 -5.04
C LEU A 629 44.23 30.46 -6.31
N LEU A 630 43.60 30.00 -7.36
CA LEU A 630 44.26 29.70 -8.63
C LEU A 630 44.85 30.94 -9.28
N GLU A 631 44.18 32.09 -9.19
CA GLU A 631 44.70 33.37 -9.70
C GLU A 631 45.96 33.80 -8.94
N THR A 632 45.95 33.66 -7.60
CA THR A 632 47.14 33.93 -6.78
C THR A 632 48.27 32.97 -7.12
N HIS A 633 47.97 31.66 -7.37
CA HIS A 633 49.01 30.74 -7.89
C HIS A 633 49.62 31.21 -9.23
N ARG A 634 48.85 31.77 -10.11
CA ARG A 634 49.35 32.33 -11.38
C ARG A 634 50.31 33.49 -11.13
N GLN A 635 49.88 34.47 -10.35
CA GLN A 635 50.65 35.66 -10.03
C GLN A 635 51.97 35.30 -9.37
N GLU A 636 51.95 34.41 -8.38
CA GLU A 636 53.15 33.95 -7.71
C GLU A 636 54.07 33.14 -8.61
N ALA A 637 53.53 32.24 -9.44
CA ALA A 637 54.29 31.48 -10.41
C ALA A 637 54.95 32.37 -11.48
N GLN A 638 54.25 33.45 -11.90
CA GLN A 638 54.80 34.42 -12.84
C GLN A 638 55.94 35.20 -12.17
N PHE A 639 55.74 35.73 -11.01
CA PHE A 639 56.80 36.42 -10.23
C PHE A 639 58.03 35.53 -10.07
N LEU A 640 57.89 34.27 -9.60
CA LEU A 640 59.02 33.34 -9.42
C LEU A 640 59.75 33.04 -10.73
N ARG A 641 59.04 33.02 -11.86
CA ARG A 641 59.64 32.84 -13.19
C ARG A 641 60.49 34.04 -13.59
N GLU A 642 60.03 35.24 -13.32
CA GLU A 642 60.73 36.50 -13.64
C GLU A 642 62.01 36.63 -12.77
N GLN A 643 62.00 36.16 -11.53
CA GLN A 643 63.13 36.18 -10.61
C GLN A 643 64.10 35.00 -10.78
N ARG A 644 63.95 34.18 -11.82
CA ARG A 644 64.72 32.92 -12.02
C ARG A 644 66.23 33.14 -12.17
N SER A 645 66.66 34.32 -12.58
CA SER A 645 68.08 34.71 -12.72
C SER A 645 68.89 34.66 -11.42
N VAL A 646 68.25 34.85 -10.26
CA VAL A 646 68.92 34.78 -8.93
C VAL A 646 69.25 33.35 -8.45
N LEU A 647 68.81 32.33 -9.20
CA LEU A 647 69.07 30.93 -8.86
C LEU A 647 70.36 30.41 -9.52
N GLY A 648 71.11 29.60 -8.79
CA GLY A 648 72.20 28.81 -9.37
C GLY A 648 71.68 27.67 -10.24
N ASP A 649 72.54 27.07 -11.06
CA ASP A 649 72.15 26.13 -12.16
C ASP A 649 71.32 24.91 -11.67
N ARG A 650 71.68 24.29 -10.53
CA ARG A 650 70.90 23.16 -9.99
C ARG A 650 69.49 23.61 -9.54
N ALA A 651 69.40 24.73 -8.85
CA ALA A 651 68.16 25.28 -8.39
C ALA A 651 67.27 25.74 -9.57
N ARG A 652 67.94 26.25 -10.62
CA ARG A 652 67.26 26.67 -11.86
C ARG A 652 66.65 25.48 -12.63
N ARG A 653 67.36 24.32 -12.66
CA ARG A 653 66.82 23.08 -13.22
C ARG A 653 65.61 22.56 -12.42
N LEU A 654 65.68 22.56 -11.08
CA LEU A 654 64.59 22.15 -10.21
C LEU A 654 63.35 23.09 -10.37
N ALA A 655 63.56 24.40 -10.39
CA ALA A 655 62.49 25.37 -10.66
C ALA A 655 61.88 25.17 -12.09
N GLY A 656 62.66 24.70 -13.06
CA GLY A 656 62.19 24.32 -14.37
C GLY A 656 61.22 23.15 -14.33
N ARG A 657 61.63 22.05 -13.65
CA ARG A 657 60.77 20.87 -13.47
C ARG A 657 59.49 21.19 -12.67
N MET A 658 59.55 22.00 -11.62
CA MET A 658 58.37 22.46 -10.89
C MET A 658 57.43 23.29 -11.75
N GLY A 659 57.98 24.14 -12.63
CA GLY A 659 57.25 24.92 -13.62
C GLY A 659 56.54 24.03 -14.65
N ASP A 660 57.20 22.94 -15.10
CA ASP A 660 56.59 21.97 -16.02
C ASP A 660 55.46 21.17 -15.39
N LEU A 661 55.64 20.76 -14.14
CA LEU A 661 54.58 20.07 -13.38
C LEU A 661 53.39 21.00 -13.10
N ARG A 662 53.61 22.27 -12.78
CA ARG A 662 52.53 23.26 -12.64
C ARG A 662 51.78 23.47 -13.97
N ARG A 663 52.47 23.47 -15.10
CA ARG A 663 51.81 23.56 -16.42
C ARG A 663 50.86 22.37 -16.63
N ARG A 664 51.31 21.15 -16.30
CA ARG A 664 50.45 19.96 -16.35
C ARG A 664 49.23 20.07 -15.38
N CYS A 665 49.41 20.65 -14.18
CA CYS A 665 48.26 20.94 -13.29
C CYS A 665 47.25 21.87 -13.98
N TRP A 666 47.71 22.95 -14.66
CA TRP A 666 46.84 23.86 -15.39
C TRP A 666 46.15 23.22 -16.60
N GLU A 667 46.84 22.36 -17.31
CA GLU A 667 46.25 21.53 -18.39
C GLU A 667 45.18 20.60 -17.82
N GLY A 668 45.45 20.01 -16.65
CA GLY A 668 44.48 19.19 -15.89
C GLY A 668 43.24 19.98 -15.48
N ILE A 669 43.40 21.16 -14.85
CA ILE A 669 42.30 22.08 -14.48
C ILE A 669 41.46 22.46 -15.72
N SER A 670 42.12 22.83 -16.85
CA SER A 670 41.44 23.10 -18.12
C SER A 670 40.70 21.87 -18.66
N GLY A 671 41.28 20.68 -18.47
CA GLY A 671 40.67 19.42 -18.85
C GLY A 671 39.41 19.11 -18.01
N VAL A 672 39.46 19.38 -16.72
CA VAL A 672 38.29 19.29 -15.81
C VAL A 672 37.19 20.23 -16.25
N ALA A 673 37.51 21.50 -16.50
CA ALA A 673 36.53 22.50 -16.95
C ALA A 673 35.84 22.09 -18.27
N LYS A 674 36.58 21.58 -19.25
CA LYS A 674 36.02 21.06 -20.52
C LYS A 674 35.10 19.86 -20.27
N THR A 675 35.48 18.94 -19.38
CA THR A 675 34.69 17.75 -19.08
C THR A 675 33.42 18.13 -18.29
N LEU A 676 33.50 19.07 -17.36
CA LEU A 676 32.35 19.64 -16.64
C LEU A 676 31.35 20.28 -17.60
N ALA A 677 31.81 21.06 -18.58
CA ALA A 677 30.97 21.65 -19.64
C ALA A 677 30.25 20.56 -20.45
N GLY A 678 30.92 19.44 -20.76
CA GLY A 678 30.31 18.28 -21.43
C GLY A 678 29.24 17.60 -20.58
N VAL A 679 29.48 17.42 -19.28
CA VAL A 679 28.52 16.88 -18.33
C VAL A 679 27.30 17.83 -18.21
N GLN A 680 27.54 19.16 -18.12
CA GLN A 680 26.48 20.17 -18.07
C GLN A 680 25.58 20.08 -19.33
N GLN A 681 26.17 19.99 -20.50
CA GLN A 681 25.42 19.87 -21.77
C GLN A 681 24.52 18.60 -21.77
N ARG A 682 24.98 17.49 -21.18
CA ARG A 682 24.18 16.28 -21.06
C ARG A 682 23.02 16.46 -20.06
N ILE A 683 23.27 17.15 -18.96
CA ILE A 683 22.24 17.52 -17.99
C ILE A 683 21.17 18.36 -18.70
N ASP A 684 21.55 19.41 -19.43
CA ASP A 684 20.62 20.29 -20.10
C ASP A 684 19.79 19.56 -21.19
N LYS A 685 20.41 18.67 -21.95
CA LYS A 685 19.72 17.81 -22.92
C LYS A 685 18.74 16.86 -22.19
N GLY A 686 19.15 16.29 -21.07
CA GLY A 686 18.31 15.46 -20.23
C GLY A 686 17.11 16.22 -19.68
N VAL A 687 17.34 17.38 -19.09
CA VAL A 687 16.30 18.29 -18.59
C VAL A 687 15.30 18.64 -19.66
N ALA A 688 15.77 19.09 -20.86
CA ALA A 688 14.89 19.42 -21.98
C ALA A 688 14.05 18.22 -22.45
N LYS A 689 14.60 17.00 -22.42
CA LYS A 689 13.88 15.77 -22.75
C LYS A 689 12.78 15.49 -21.71
N TYR A 690 13.13 15.50 -20.42
CA TYR A 690 12.18 15.17 -19.36
C TYR A 690 11.12 16.25 -19.16
N THR A 691 11.46 17.54 -19.36
CA THR A 691 10.47 18.64 -19.36
C THR A 691 9.37 18.40 -20.40
N ARG A 692 9.73 17.99 -21.63
CA ARG A 692 8.73 17.66 -22.66
C ARG A 692 7.85 16.46 -22.29
N ILE A 693 8.43 15.44 -21.66
CA ILE A 693 7.70 14.27 -21.20
C ILE A 693 6.71 14.68 -20.10
N VAL A 694 7.18 15.37 -19.07
CA VAL A 694 6.38 15.82 -17.92
C VAL A 694 5.24 16.75 -18.38
N GLN A 695 5.49 17.68 -19.31
CA GLN A 695 4.43 18.54 -19.87
C GLN A 695 3.36 17.74 -20.62
N ARG A 696 3.78 16.70 -21.35
CA ARG A 696 2.84 15.80 -22.06
C ARG A 696 1.99 15.01 -21.07
N GLU A 697 2.60 14.45 -20.04
CA GLU A 697 1.87 13.68 -19.02
C GLU A 697 0.96 14.59 -18.19
N ALA A 698 1.39 15.81 -17.84
CA ALA A 698 0.53 16.81 -17.22
C ALA A 698 -0.75 17.09 -18.02
N SER A 699 -0.59 17.20 -19.36
CA SER A 699 -1.73 17.41 -20.27
C SER A 699 -2.66 16.17 -20.32
N ARG A 700 -2.09 14.96 -20.22
CA ARG A 700 -2.85 13.71 -20.16
C ARG A 700 -3.63 13.59 -18.84
N ILE A 701 -2.97 13.86 -17.70
CA ILE A 701 -3.61 13.83 -16.39
C ILE A 701 -4.79 14.80 -16.38
N LYS A 702 -4.64 16.04 -16.82
CA LYS A 702 -5.76 16.99 -16.95
C LYS A 702 -6.93 16.44 -17.77
N LYS A 703 -6.63 15.71 -18.86
CA LYS A 703 -7.66 15.06 -19.68
C LYS A 703 -8.35 13.91 -18.92
N TYR A 704 -7.58 13.10 -18.22
CA TYR A 704 -8.12 12.00 -17.42
C TYR A 704 -8.97 12.50 -16.26
N THR A 705 -8.51 13.52 -15.52
CA THR A 705 -9.28 14.16 -14.46
C THR A 705 -10.63 14.69 -14.94
N ARG A 706 -10.67 15.33 -16.13
CA ARG A 706 -11.94 15.75 -16.73
C ARG A 706 -12.86 14.58 -17.09
N ARG A 707 -12.29 13.48 -17.61
CA ARG A 707 -13.06 12.26 -17.93
C ARG A 707 -13.57 11.59 -16.67
N LEU A 708 -12.72 11.45 -15.66
CA LEU A 708 -13.12 10.88 -14.37
C LEU A 708 -14.28 11.67 -13.77
N LYS A 709 -14.17 13.00 -13.70
CA LYS A 709 -15.25 13.86 -13.19
C LYS A 709 -16.56 13.70 -13.95
N LYS A 710 -16.52 13.48 -15.28
CA LYS A 710 -17.70 13.17 -16.07
C LYS A 710 -18.25 11.78 -15.74
N ASN A 711 -17.38 10.77 -15.70
CA ASN A 711 -17.75 9.39 -15.38
C ASN A 711 -18.31 9.30 -13.95
N GLU A 712 -17.71 10.01 -12.98
CA GLU A 712 -18.22 10.09 -11.61
C GLU A 712 -19.65 10.61 -11.56
N THR A 713 -19.96 11.67 -12.32
CA THR A 713 -21.33 12.21 -12.36
C THR A 713 -22.30 11.20 -12.98
N GLU A 714 -21.91 10.54 -14.06
CA GLU A 714 -22.73 9.52 -14.72
C GLU A 714 -22.88 8.27 -13.83
N SER A 715 -21.79 7.76 -13.25
CA SER A 715 -21.81 6.60 -12.34
C SER A 715 -22.56 6.90 -11.06
N ARG A 716 -22.45 8.11 -10.52
CA ARG A 716 -23.22 8.56 -9.35
C ARG A 716 -24.72 8.51 -9.63
N ASN A 717 -25.18 9.04 -10.76
CA ASN A 717 -26.61 9.04 -11.09
C ASN A 717 -27.15 7.61 -11.21
N VAL A 718 -26.42 6.74 -11.89
CA VAL A 718 -26.80 5.32 -12.01
C VAL A 718 -26.73 4.60 -10.66
N ALA A 719 -25.68 4.85 -9.88
CA ALA A 719 -25.48 4.23 -8.57
C ALA A 719 -26.49 4.73 -7.54
N VAL A 720 -26.92 5.99 -7.62
CA VAL A 720 -28.00 6.51 -6.79
C VAL A 720 -29.30 5.76 -7.10
N ASP A 721 -29.72 5.63 -8.36
CA ASP A 721 -30.94 4.93 -8.74
C ASP A 721 -30.92 3.44 -8.38
N VAL A 722 -29.80 2.77 -8.60
CA VAL A 722 -29.62 1.36 -8.23
C VAL A 722 -29.44 1.24 -6.71
N GLY A 723 -28.66 2.12 -6.11
CA GLY A 723 -28.41 2.17 -4.67
C GLY A 723 -29.68 2.36 -3.86
N TYR A 724 -30.62 3.17 -4.33
CA TYR A 724 -31.94 3.31 -3.68
C TYR A 724 -32.69 1.99 -3.60
N ARG A 725 -32.67 1.19 -4.66
CA ARG A 725 -33.34 -0.11 -4.68
C ARG A 725 -32.64 -1.11 -3.77
N LEU A 726 -31.33 -1.17 -3.84
CA LEU A 726 -30.51 -2.09 -3.05
C LEU A 726 -30.53 -1.72 -1.56
N PHE A 727 -30.47 -0.43 -1.24
CA PHE A 727 -30.63 0.06 0.12
C PHE A 727 -31.99 -0.32 0.72
N ARG A 728 -33.08 -0.20 -0.07
CA ARG A 728 -34.39 -0.65 0.37
C ARG A 728 -34.41 -2.14 0.65
N GLY A 729 -33.79 -2.95 -0.21
CA GLY A 729 -33.65 -4.40 0.00
C GLY A 729 -32.94 -4.71 1.33
N ALA A 730 -31.77 -4.14 1.56
CA ALA A 730 -30.99 -4.34 2.78
C ALA A 730 -31.75 -3.87 4.04
N ARG A 731 -32.44 -2.72 3.96
CA ARG A 731 -33.28 -2.21 5.04
C ARG A 731 -34.47 -3.14 5.33
N ASP A 732 -35.14 -3.62 4.28
CA ASP A 732 -36.34 -4.46 4.42
C ASP A 732 -35.95 -5.85 4.96
N ASN A 733 -34.82 -6.43 4.55
CA ASN A 733 -34.25 -7.65 5.12
C ASN A 733 -33.96 -7.50 6.61
N LEU A 734 -33.32 -6.37 7.02
CA LEU A 734 -33.08 -6.10 8.43
C LEU A 734 -34.37 -5.92 9.24
N ARG A 735 -35.37 -5.29 8.62
CA ARG A 735 -36.70 -5.13 9.24
C ARG A 735 -37.37 -6.47 9.45
N GLU A 736 -37.30 -7.37 8.48
CA GLU A 736 -37.87 -8.73 8.55
C GLU A 736 -37.18 -9.52 9.65
N LEU A 737 -35.84 -9.49 9.71
CA LEU A 737 -35.05 -10.15 10.75
C LEU A 737 -35.43 -9.70 12.17
N VAL A 738 -35.54 -8.39 12.41
CA VAL A 738 -35.98 -7.87 13.71
C VAL A 738 -37.45 -8.22 13.99
N LEU A 739 -38.31 -8.23 12.97
CA LEU A 739 -39.70 -8.61 13.11
C LEU A 739 -39.88 -10.09 13.49
N GLU A 740 -39.07 -10.98 12.90
CA GLU A 740 -39.09 -12.41 13.26
C GLU A 740 -38.73 -12.62 14.74
N ALA A 741 -37.70 -11.88 15.21
CA ALA A 741 -37.34 -11.94 16.64
C ALA A 741 -38.43 -11.35 17.55
N ASP A 742 -39.07 -10.23 17.15
CA ASP A 742 -40.19 -9.61 17.86
C ASP A 742 -41.38 -10.57 17.93
N VAL A 743 -41.74 -11.22 16.82
CA VAL A 743 -42.83 -12.23 16.77
C VAL A 743 -42.53 -13.42 17.68
N GLY A 744 -41.31 -13.98 17.59
CA GLY A 744 -40.90 -15.07 18.46
C GLY A 744 -40.97 -14.72 19.96
N LEU A 745 -40.55 -13.52 20.31
CA LEU A 745 -40.66 -13.00 21.67
C LEU A 745 -42.14 -12.88 22.12
N ILE A 746 -43.00 -12.32 21.27
CA ILE A 746 -44.43 -12.18 21.55
C ILE A 746 -45.09 -13.54 21.72
N ASP A 747 -44.78 -14.49 20.84
CA ASP A 747 -45.37 -15.84 20.90
C ASP A 747 -45.04 -16.53 22.25
N ILE A 748 -43.80 -16.46 22.72
CA ILE A 748 -43.42 -17.00 24.02
C ILE A 748 -44.16 -16.30 25.18
N VAL A 749 -44.28 -14.97 25.14
CA VAL A 749 -44.98 -14.20 26.15
C VAL A 749 -46.48 -14.61 26.19
N TRP A 750 -47.09 -14.82 25.04
CA TRP A 750 -48.49 -15.31 24.94
C TRP A 750 -48.61 -16.75 25.43
N GLN A 751 -47.74 -17.67 25.10
CA GLN A 751 -47.69 -19.04 25.62
C GLN A 751 -47.62 -19.05 27.15
N ARG A 752 -46.67 -18.26 27.70
CA ARG A 752 -46.59 -18.09 29.17
C ARG A 752 -47.87 -17.59 29.81
N LYS A 753 -48.45 -16.56 29.21
CA LYS A 753 -49.71 -16.01 29.70
C LYS A 753 -50.81 -17.06 29.69
N ARG A 754 -50.91 -17.83 28.60
CA ARG A 754 -51.92 -18.89 28.45
C ARG A 754 -51.69 -20.00 29.49
N SER A 755 -50.47 -20.56 29.59
CA SER A 755 -50.11 -21.59 30.57
C SER A 755 -50.39 -21.15 31.99
N LYS A 756 -49.98 -19.91 32.37
CA LYS A 756 -50.28 -19.37 33.71
C LYS A 756 -51.77 -19.19 33.95
N THR A 757 -52.55 -18.82 32.90
CA THR A 757 -53.99 -18.67 33.02
C THR A 757 -54.66 -20.04 33.19
N GLU A 758 -54.26 -21.04 32.41
CA GLU A 758 -54.74 -22.43 32.55
C GLU A 758 -54.41 -22.99 33.93
N ARG A 759 -53.16 -22.81 34.41
CA ARG A 759 -52.75 -23.25 35.73
C ARG A 759 -53.52 -22.53 36.87
N ALA A 760 -53.78 -21.20 36.69
CA ALA A 760 -54.61 -20.48 37.64
C ALA A 760 -56.05 -21.00 37.67
N GLN A 761 -56.61 -21.38 36.50
CA GLN A 761 -57.95 -22.02 36.43
C GLN A 761 -57.98 -23.38 37.11
N GLU A 762 -56.96 -24.23 36.88
CA GLU A 762 -56.79 -25.51 37.53
C GLU A 762 -56.75 -25.37 39.07
N LEU A 763 -55.90 -24.46 39.57
CA LEU A 763 -55.78 -24.17 40.99
C LEU A 763 -57.10 -23.64 41.59
N LEU A 764 -57.87 -22.85 40.85
CA LEU A 764 -59.19 -22.40 41.26
C LEU A 764 -60.19 -23.57 41.34
N GLN A 765 -60.16 -24.50 40.39
CA GLN A 765 -60.96 -25.70 40.40
C GLN A 765 -60.57 -26.60 41.58
N GLU A 766 -59.27 -26.87 41.78
CA GLU A 766 -58.79 -27.61 42.93
C GLU A 766 -59.21 -26.98 44.28
N ARG A 767 -59.10 -25.64 44.35
CA ARG A 767 -59.54 -24.90 45.52
C ARG A 767 -61.07 -25.12 45.82
N ASN A 768 -61.87 -24.95 44.70
CA ASN A 768 -63.32 -25.08 44.85
C ASN A 768 -63.73 -26.53 45.27
N GLN A 769 -63.05 -27.56 44.70
CA GLN A 769 -63.25 -28.94 45.10
C GLN A 769 -62.90 -29.17 46.57
N ARG A 770 -61.75 -28.59 47.01
CA ARG A 770 -61.37 -28.70 48.46
C ARG A 770 -62.33 -27.95 49.35
N ILE A 771 -62.87 -26.80 48.97
CA ILE A 771 -63.91 -26.08 49.74
C ILE A 771 -65.15 -26.91 49.77
N GLN A 772 -65.59 -27.55 48.69
CA GLN A 772 -66.78 -28.39 48.67
C GLN A 772 -66.61 -29.61 49.58
N VAL A 773 -65.44 -30.28 49.60
CA VAL A 773 -65.14 -31.38 50.55
C VAL A 773 -65.13 -30.90 52.00
N LEU A 774 -64.58 -29.67 52.25
CA LEU A 774 -64.63 -29.08 53.57
C LEU A 774 -66.06 -28.73 54.03
N ASP A 775 -66.88 -28.20 53.14
CA ASP A 775 -68.28 -27.87 53.38
C ASP A 775 -69.10 -29.15 53.65
N GLU A 776 -68.90 -30.22 52.89
CA GLU A 776 -69.51 -31.54 53.11
C GLU A 776 -69.10 -32.15 54.50
N ALA A 777 -67.76 -32.06 54.80
CA ALA A 777 -67.24 -32.51 56.10
C ALA A 777 -67.77 -31.62 57.22
N LEU A 778 -67.97 -30.34 57.09
CA LEU A 778 -68.55 -29.42 58.04
C LEU A 778 -70.04 -29.71 58.24
N GLU A 779 -70.79 -30.02 57.17
CA GLU A 779 -72.21 -30.45 57.27
C GLU A 779 -72.32 -31.81 57.98
N GLU A 780 -71.38 -32.74 57.75
CA GLU A 780 -71.32 -34.01 58.42
C GLU A 780 -71.08 -33.81 59.94
N VAL A 781 -70.10 -32.98 60.31
CA VAL A 781 -69.81 -32.61 61.72
C VAL A 781 -71.02 -31.91 62.30
N ASN A 782 -71.67 -30.97 61.61
CA ASN A 782 -72.88 -30.31 62.11
C ASN A 782 -74.08 -31.26 62.25
N ARG A 783 -74.19 -32.29 61.42
CA ARG A 783 -75.17 -33.34 61.55
C ARG A 783 -74.89 -34.21 62.84
N ASP A 784 -73.65 -34.55 63.04
CA ASP A 784 -73.22 -35.31 64.23
C ASP A 784 -73.39 -34.52 65.49
N VAL A 785 -73.14 -33.22 65.54
CA VAL A 785 -73.36 -32.34 66.66
C VAL A 785 -74.83 -32.22 66.92
N ARG A 786 -75.72 -32.10 65.88
CA ARG A 786 -77.17 -32.08 66.10
C ARG A 786 -77.75 -33.40 66.57
N SER A 787 -77.23 -34.52 66.10
CA SER A 787 -77.65 -35.86 66.56
C SER A 787 -77.20 -36.16 68.05
N ARG A 788 -76.13 -35.60 68.51
CA ARG A 788 -75.68 -35.74 69.91
C ARG A 788 -76.27 -34.68 70.83
N GLY A 789 -76.80 -33.56 70.30
CA GLY A 789 -77.49 -32.53 71.09
C GLY A 789 -78.97 -32.73 71.27
N GLY A 790 -79.51 -33.75 70.59
CA GLY A 790 -81.03 -34.09 70.69
C GLY A 790 -81.44 -35.12 71.75
N ASN A 791 -80.48 -35.57 72.59
CA ASN A 791 -80.87 -36.53 73.71
C ASN A 791 -80.53 -35.94 75.08
N GLY A 792 -81.13 -34.85 75.41
CA GLY A 792 -81.05 -34.37 76.83
C GLY A 792 -81.95 -33.16 77.05
N ASN A 793 -83.24 -33.41 77.08
CA ASN A 793 -84.11 -32.69 78.01
C ASN A 793 -85.60 -33.10 77.70
N GLU A 794 -86.00 -34.16 78.23
CA GLU A 794 -87.36 -34.43 78.75
C GLU A 794 -87.24 -35.27 80.04
N GLU A 795 -87.20 -34.62 81.13
CA GLU A 795 -87.86 -35.07 82.32
C GLU A 795 -87.82 -34.01 83.44
N GLY A 796 -88.99 -33.66 83.90
CA GLY A 796 -89.23 -33.13 85.16
C GLY A 796 -89.81 -31.73 85.25
N GLY A 797 -91.07 -31.63 85.39
CA GLY A 797 -91.88 -31.63 86.56
C GLY A 797 -92.55 -30.30 86.81
N GLU A 798 -93.88 -30.34 86.84
CA GLU A 798 -94.87 -29.46 87.40
C GLU A 798 -94.83 -27.94 86.97
#